data_08c3f03811c8ef0a8145c9f38bf3fc62
#
_entry.id   08c3f03811c8ef0a8145c9f38bf3fc62
#
_cell.length_a   1.000
_cell.length_b   1.000
_cell.length_c   1.000
_cell.angle_alpha   90.00
_cell.angle_beta   90.00
_cell.angle_gamma   90.00
#
_symmetry.space_group_name_H-M   'P 1'
#
loop_
_entity.id
_entity.type
_entity.pdbx_description
1 polymer ?
#
loop_
_entity_poly.entity_id
_entity_poly.type
_entity_poly.pdbx_seq_one_letter_code
_entity_poly.pdbx_strand_id
1 'polypeptide(L)'
;MAPATIDDLGANKRKRDIDEQGKRKRAKRHSLPSSNAPIDGQLPQGTSTVKVLKKEKRRNQGERKYGRPDLPTWRVSKPMGGRMMNVDPILTEDEKHLILAYNTSIQVYSTADSLLIRKIPLLQLNAENAWEQVVSICPSPSSSNLVWVASSVGHIWLIDWTNGDGSKSPYTLQCGLLLHMSVEHVRIGPEFRDAPLISLEKKGNWQIVICDVRGSKLKASKSLLSQSTPFLNLRSVRNGNVLAASSERNVMLGTLRTQAAKSVQELEYEFFTLDCSDEIMCLDVRTTDRIHLNRKSQAEAGDELVVDIAVGCARGAVYFYNDLLPQLRRLHNSKGHRGPLQPRKYHWHRRAVHAIKWSRDGHYIISGGSESTLVLWQLDTQKMDFLPHLSATIENIVVSQRGSAYVLHLDDNSAIVLSTAEMKPTTYVSGIQTLTFPQPFSKDDVVRRVGQHAPTRLLKTPATVSPADPSRIHLCVGSGQQISYSGSGPSTPMIQTLDLTTMQGVSKQALTRTNPTDINVTSKGYTVTEPRITSMAYSADGKWLATTDEWQPPTRDVNSLEGSSAERREVYLKFWAVSQEDQSLELIARINAPHYTGRSEPVYGLAADPHSHRFATIGEDGVVRLWEPTVRQRDGVLVKGKFGRQLHSWACSRTIYLQENEEPVEQDAIAVKAFSRGSGAVSFSDDGSTLVCAIGTVHSSTIHVVDTESGKIRNSLDGLINGEIRDIRVLSSCVVVLSDCLMLYDLVSDELLYGVQLRANENPDGPGVSILTHMAVDPRTSTFAVAVSRGKVDSDGVPSELAVFTPDQPEPVMVHKFPHPITSVVASIGSSGYLVLDSAAQLWSVTEGMDTKSLAFAQPLVDLSLDKVSAEEPREAESLALLTGGDDDASGDEMDVDIPDVTADEDSAYPAVVPPQRLAELFDVAPSFAMPPIEDMFYQVTKLFSTSSAVTAS
;
A
#
# COMPACT_ATOMS: atom_id res chain seq x y z
N MET A 1 -2.55 -48.13 -30.49
CA MET A 1 -3.74 -48.56 -31.14
C MET A 1 -4.66 -47.36 -31.28
N ALA A 2 -4.63 -46.73 -32.40
CA ALA A 2 -5.74 -45.98 -32.99
C ALA A 2 -6.53 -46.96 -33.88
N PRO A 3 -7.63 -46.69 -34.56
CA PRO A 3 -8.22 -45.37 -34.90
C PRO A 3 -9.78 -45.37 -34.93
N ALA A 4 -10.38 -44.29 -35.32
CA ALA A 4 -11.24 -43.98 -36.51
C ALA A 4 -12.25 -42.88 -36.13
N THR A 5 -12.27 -41.70 -36.65
CA THR A 5 -12.69 -41.07 -37.94
C THR A 5 -14.13 -41.31 -38.37
N ILE A 6 -14.69 -40.26 -38.87
CA ILE A 6 -15.65 -40.08 -40.00
C ILE A 6 -16.74 -39.12 -39.61
N ASP A 7 -16.73 -37.84 -40.08
CA ASP A 7 -17.31 -37.22 -41.31
C ASP A 7 -18.80 -36.83 -41.13
N ASP A 8 -19.30 -35.77 -41.54
CA ASP A 8 -19.13 -34.71 -42.54
C ASP A 8 -20.54 -34.24 -42.96
N LEU A 9 -20.64 -33.08 -43.60
CA LEU A 9 -21.76 -32.47 -44.32
C LEU A 9 -22.57 -31.41 -43.52
N GLY A 10 -22.68 -30.16 -43.93
CA GLY A 10 -22.44 -29.52 -45.20
C GLY A 10 -23.34 -28.28 -45.35
N ALA A 11 -22.76 -27.18 -45.66
CA ALA A 11 -23.12 -26.01 -46.40
C ALA A 11 -24.60 -25.61 -46.64
N ASN A 12 -24.89 -24.29 -46.47
CA ASN A 12 -25.16 -23.33 -47.55
C ASN A 12 -25.68 -21.96 -47.09
N LYS A 13 -24.95 -20.94 -47.39
CA LYS A 13 -25.19 -19.67 -48.07
C LYS A 13 -26.62 -19.22 -48.36
N ARG A 14 -26.95 -17.96 -48.03
CA ARG A 14 -27.16 -16.88 -48.99
C ARG A 14 -27.46 -15.53 -48.35
N LYS A 15 -26.74 -14.53 -48.89
CA LYS A 15 -26.90 -13.09 -48.85
C LYS A 15 -28.29 -12.60 -49.24
N ARG A 16 -28.69 -11.42 -48.76
CA ARG A 16 -28.96 -10.22 -49.62
C ARG A 16 -29.33 -9.01 -48.76
N ASP A 17 -28.72 -7.93 -49.21
CA ASP A 17 -28.85 -6.53 -48.86
C ASP A 17 -30.24 -5.96 -49.28
N ILE A 18 -30.44 -4.72 -48.78
CA ILE A 18 -30.99 -3.53 -49.47
C ILE A 18 -31.96 -2.74 -48.53
N ASP A 19 -31.45 -1.60 -48.09
CA ASP A 19 -31.84 -0.19 -48.24
C ASP A 19 -33.27 0.34 -47.89
N GLU A 20 -33.13 1.45 -47.18
CA GLU A 20 -33.69 2.80 -47.38
C GLU A 20 -35.10 3.18 -46.83
N GLN A 21 -34.98 4.24 -46.03
CA GLN A 21 -35.81 5.47 -46.00
C GLN A 21 -37.32 5.44 -45.68
N GLY A 22 -37.63 6.34 -44.75
CA GLY A 22 -38.92 6.99 -44.90
C GLY A 22 -39.55 7.61 -43.64
N LYS A 23 -39.32 8.89 -43.51
CA LYS A 23 -39.94 9.92 -42.68
C LYS A 23 -41.47 9.84 -42.49
N ARG A 24 -41.96 10.36 -41.33
CA ARG A 24 -43.05 11.30 -41.08
C ARG A 24 -44.14 10.90 -40.08
N LYS A 25 -44.15 11.61 -38.98
CA LYS A 25 -45.12 12.61 -38.42
C LYS A 25 -46.59 12.21 -38.16
N ARG A 26 -47.02 12.70 -36.95
CA ARG A 26 -48.37 13.13 -36.48
C ARG A 26 -49.29 12.05 -35.96
N ALA A 27 -50.02 12.26 -34.89
CA ALA A 27 -50.48 13.21 -33.92
C ALA A 27 -51.73 12.65 -33.19
N LYS A 28 -51.87 12.97 -31.90
CA LYS A 28 -53.10 13.21 -31.10
C LYS A 28 -54.32 12.27 -31.11
N ARG A 29 -54.75 11.74 -29.97
CA ARG A 29 -55.91 12.26 -29.21
C ARG A 29 -56.35 11.31 -28.11
N HIS A 30 -56.57 11.91 -26.95
CA HIS A 30 -57.55 11.73 -25.85
C HIS A 30 -58.47 10.49 -25.81
N SER A 31 -58.57 9.88 -24.62
CA SER A 31 -59.75 9.90 -23.72
C SER A 31 -59.60 9.01 -22.51
N LEU A 32 -59.94 9.56 -21.33
CA LEU A 32 -60.33 8.88 -20.09
C LEU A 32 -61.84 8.64 -20.12
N PRO A 33 -62.51 8.03 -19.10
CA PRO A 33 -62.13 7.17 -17.99
C PRO A 33 -63.02 5.90 -17.80
N SER A 34 -62.76 5.00 -16.86
CA SER A 34 -63.66 4.57 -15.77
C SER A 34 -63.19 3.33 -15.04
N SER A 35 -63.15 3.46 -13.76
CA SER A 35 -63.46 2.63 -12.60
C SER A 35 -63.54 1.09 -12.76
N ASN A 36 -62.80 0.34 -11.96
CA ASN A 36 -63.23 -0.50 -10.86
C ASN A 36 -62.06 -1.35 -10.33
N ALA A 37 -61.93 -1.33 -9.01
CA ALA A 37 -61.04 -2.18 -8.25
C ALA A 37 -61.56 -3.62 -8.21
N PRO A 38 -60.73 -4.62 -7.97
CA PRO A 38 -60.51 -5.10 -6.62
C PRO A 38 -59.02 -5.39 -6.26
N ILE A 39 -58.86 -5.42 -4.98
CA ILE A 39 -57.75 -5.66 -4.11
C ILE A 39 -57.13 -7.04 -4.38
N ASP A 40 -55.82 -7.05 -4.69
CA ASP A 40 -54.95 -8.16 -4.33
C ASP A 40 -53.54 -7.67 -4.11
N GLY A 41 -52.96 -8.05 -2.97
CA GLY A 41 -51.69 -7.56 -2.48
C GLY A 41 -50.51 -8.16 -3.23
N GLN A 42 -49.73 -7.32 -3.82
CA GLN A 42 -48.35 -7.60 -4.20
C GLN A 42 -47.51 -6.33 -3.94
N LEU A 43 -46.53 -6.50 -3.11
CA LEU A 43 -45.45 -5.50 -2.84
C LEU A 43 -44.81 -5.03 -4.14
N PRO A 44 -44.57 -3.74 -4.29
CA PRO A 44 -43.92 -3.23 -5.48
C PRO A 44 -42.43 -3.59 -5.46
N GLN A 45 -41.99 -4.27 -6.48
CA GLN A 45 -40.56 -4.52 -6.78
C GLN A 45 -39.83 -3.20 -6.98
N GLY A 46 -38.79 -3.01 -6.18
CA GLY A 46 -37.97 -1.81 -6.14
C GLY A 46 -37.20 -1.54 -7.43
N THR A 47 -37.41 -0.39 -7.95
CA THR A 47 -36.53 0.25 -8.92
C THR A 47 -35.34 0.87 -8.18
N SER A 48 -34.15 0.57 -8.67
CA SER A 48 -32.86 1.04 -8.17
C SER A 48 -32.86 2.54 -7.76
N THR A 49 -32.33 2.80 -6.60
CA THR A 49 -32.14 4.13 -5.95
C THR A 49 -31.44 5.17 -6.83
N VAL A 50 -30.79 4.78 -7.90
CA VAL A 50 -30.03 5.68 -8.80
C VAL A 50 -30.94 6.46 -9.78
N LYS A 51 -32.19 6.05 -10.01
CA LYS A 51 -33.08 6.75 -10.97
C LYS A 51 -33.90 7.91 -10.39
N VAL A 52 -34.01 8.04 -9.07
CA VAL A 52 -34.84 9.09 -8.44
C VAL A 52 -34.14 10.46 -8.41
N LEU A 53 -32.83 10.49 -8.31
CA LEU A 53 -32.05 11.75 -8.20
C LEU A 53 -31.96 12.57 -9.52
N LYS A 54 -32.33 12.03 -10.67
CA LYS A 54 -32.29 12.78 -11.95
C LYS A 54 -33.52 13.60 -12.27
N LYS A 55 -34.61 13.48 -11.50
CA LYS A 55 -35.89 14.16 -11.83
C LYS A 55 -36.15 15.45 -11.08
N GLU A 56 -35.47 15.73 -9.97
CA GLU A 56 -35.74 16.94 -9.16
C GLU A 56 -34.94 18.18 -9.56
N LYS A 57 -33.95 18.07 -10.42
CA LYS A 57 -33.12 19.24 -10.80
C LYS A 57 -33.76 20.23 -11.78
N ARG A 58 -35.04 20.08 -12.13
CA ARG A 58 -35.70 20.94 -13.12
C ARG A 58 -36.95 21.74 -12.61
N ARG A 59 -37.25 21.76 -11.33
CA ARG A 59 -38.53 22.40 -10.89
C ARG A 59 -38.44 23.45 -9.80
N ASN A 60 -37.29 23.97 -9.41
CA ASN A 60 -37.22 25.06 -8.43
C ASN A 60 -36.41 26.25 -8.95
N GLN A 61 -37.02 27.02 -9.87
CA GLN A 61 -36.78 28.46 -9.97
C GLN A 61 -38.11 29.16 -9.64
N GLY A 62 -38.21 29.65 -8.42
CA GLY A 62 -39.21 30.60 -8.02
C GLY A 62 -40.09 30.21 -6.83
N GLU A 63 -39.49 30.10 -5.62
CA GLU A 63 -40.22 30.37 -4.39
C GLU A 63 -39.28 30.88 -3.29
N ARG A 64 -39.75 31.80 -2.49
CA ARG A 64 -39.01 32.67 -1.59
C ARG A 64 -38.41 31.91 -0.39
N LYS A 65 -37.20 32.33 -0.02
CA LYS A 65 -36.43 31.97 1.17
C LYS A 65 -37.23 32.05 2.45
N TYR A 66 -37.51 30.93 3.07
CA TYR A 66 -37.49 30.77 4.53
C TYR A 66 -36.33 29.83 4.84
N GLY A 67 -35.39 30.29 5.65
CA GLY A 67 -34.19 29.57 5.99
C GLY A 67 -34.54 28.24 6.67
N ARG A 68 -34.28 27.13 6.00
CA ARG A 68 -34.00 25.86 6.67
C ARG A 68 -32.64 26.01 7.40
N PRO A 69 -32.50 25.52 8.63
CA PRO A 69 -31.21 25.42 9.25
C PRO A 69 -30.30 24.66 8.27
N ASP A 70 -29.10 25.21 8.05
CA ASP A 70 -28.09 24.60 7.18
C ASP A 70 -27.88 23.16 7.65
N LEU A 71 -28.34 22.20 6.86
CA LEU A 71 -28.03 20.79 7.09
C LEU A 71 -26.50 20.64 7.06
N PRO A 72 -25.92 19.97 8.04
CA PRO A 72 -24.48 19.77 8.10
C PRO A 72 -23.98 19.17 6.78
N THR A 73 -23.03 19.85 6.15
CA THR A 73 -22.50 19.42 4.85
C THR A 73 -21.34 18.45 5.08
N TRP A 74 -21.56 17.19 4.76
CA TRP A 74 -20.52 16.18 4.76
C TRP A 74 -19.50 16.44 3.65
N ARG A 75 -18.22 16.26 3.97
CA ARG A 75 -17.11 16.44 3.04
C ARG A 75 -16.19 15.23 3.04
N VAL A 76 -15.66 14.92 1.86
CA VAL A 76 -14.62 13.89 1.67
C VAL A 76 -13.31 14.58 1.34
N SER A 77 -12.26 14.23 2.05
CA SER A 77 -10.91 14.74 1.80
C SER A 77 -10.36 14.29 0.45
N LYS A 78 -9.27 14.89 0.00
CA LYS A 78 -8.44 14.30 -1.04
C LYS A 78 -7.75 13.04 -0.48
N PRO A 79 -7.47 12.02 -1.32
CA PRO A 79 -6.78 10.81 -0.86
C PRO A 79 -5.37 11.14 -0.38
N MET A 80 -4.99 10.57 0.75
CA MET A 80 -3.64 10.65 1.30
C MET A 80 -2.98 9.27 1.26
N GLY A 81 -1.64 9.26 1.26
CA GLY A 81 -0.88 8.02 1.10
C GLY A 81 -0.97 7.50 -0.34
N GLY A 82 -1.20 6.23 -0.49
CA GLY A 82 -1.21 5.51 -1.75
C GLY A 82 -0.03 4.53 -1.83
N ARG A 83 0.00 3.75 -2.90
CA ARG A 83 1.12 2.87 -3.17
C ARG A 83 2.12 3.54 -4.09
N MET A 84 3.39 3.47 -3.74
CA MET A 84 4.50 3.88 -4.60
C MET A 84 4.50 2.99 -5.84
N MET A 85 4.70 3.61 -6.99
CA MET A 85 4.76 2.90 -8.26
C MET A 85 6.15 2.25 -8.43
N ASN A 86 6.18 1.10 -9.08
CA ASN A 86 7.42 0.38 -9.34
C ASN A 86 8.23 1.04 -10.47
N VAL A 87 8.73 2.24 -10.18
CA VAL A 87 9.57 3.05 -11.06
C VAL A 87 10.80 3.54 -10.29
N ASP A 88 11.87 3.85 -11.00
CA ASP A 88 13.07 4.39 -10.36
C ASP A 88 12.72 5.72 -9.66
N PRO A 89 12.93 5.86 -8.34
CA PRO A 89 12.78 7.14 -7.65
C PRO A 89 13.80 8.16 -8.15
N ILE A 90 13.53 9.46 -7.93
CA ILE A 90 14.45 10.53 -8.28
C ILE A 90 15.00 11.15 -7.00
N LEU A 91 16.31 11.15 -6.85
CA LEU A 91 17.02 11.96 -5.87
C LEU A 91 17.56 13.21 -6.56
N THR A 92 17.28 14.39 -6.01
CA THR A 92 17.73 15.65 -6.59
C THR A 92 19.26 15.78 -6.56
N GLU A 93 19.84 16.64 -7.40
CA GLU A 93 21.29 16.80 -7.50
C GLU A 93 21.95 17.30 -6.21
N ASP A 94 21.21 18.06 -5.41
CA ASP A 94 21.62 18.52 -4.09
C ASP A 94 21.44 17.46 -2.99
N GLU A 95 20.78 16.31 -3.34
CA GLU A 95 20.46 15.20 -2.45
C GLU A 95 19.52 15.56 -1.29
N LYS A 96 18.86 16.74 -1.35
CA LYS A 96 17.96 17.21 -0.29
C LYS A 96 16.52 16.75 -0.45
N HIS A 97 16.12 16.34 -1.65
CA HIS A 97 14.75 15.96 -1.96
C HIS A 97 14.69 14.61 -2.64
N LEU A 98 13.75 13.78 -2.17
CA LEU A 98 13.42 12.49 -2.76
C LEU A 98 12.04 12.59 -3.42
N ILE A 99 11.97 12.32 -4.72
CA ILE A 99 10.75 12.38 -5.51
C ILE A 99 10.27 10.96 -5.79
N LEU A 100 9.06 10.65 -5.35
CA LEU A 100 8.43 9.35 -5.49
C LEU A 100 7.16 9.46 -6.33
N ALA A 101 6.96 8.51 -7.22
CA ALA A 101 5.74 8.41 -8.01
C ALA A 101 4.71 7.54 -7.29
N TYR A 102 3.49 8.07 -7.22
CA TYR A 102 2.29 7.35 -6.80
C TYR A 102 1.32 7.28 -7.97
N ASN A 103 0.33 6.42 -7.90
CA ASN A 103 -0.58 6.27 -9.04
C ASN A 103 -1.29 7.58 -9.44
N THR A 104 -1.67 8.39 -8.47
CA THR A 104 -2.47 9.61 -8.69
C THR A 104 -1.69 10.91 -8.50
N SER A 105 -0.43 10.84 -8.08
CA SER A 105 0.36 12.03 -7.71
C SER A 105 1.86 11.75 -7.71
N ILE A 106 2.64 12.81 -7.82
CA ILE A 106 4.05 12.82 -7.49
C ILE A 106 4.19 13.43 -6.08
N GLN A 107 5.01 12.82 -5.25
CA GLN A 107 5.24 13.29 -3.88
C GLN A 107 6.73 13.56 -3.68
N VAL A 108 7.02 14.71 -3.09
CA VAL A 108 8.38 15.19 -2.82
C VAL A 108 8.61 15.16 -1.32
N TYR A 109 9.64 14.48 -0.89
CA TYR A 109 10.03 14.32 0.51
C TYR A 109 11.37 14.98 0.81
N SER A 110 11.52 15.52 2.02
CA SER A 110 12.81 15.94 2.55
C SER A 110 13.67 14.74 2.90
N THR A 111 14.93 14.73 2.50
CA THR A 111 15.87 13.67 2.89
C THR A 111 16.36 13.82 4.33
N ALA A 112 16.32 15.04 4.91
CA ALA A 112 16.75 15.29 6.28
C ALA A 112 15.76 14.73 7.31
N ASP A 113 14.46 15.00 7.10
CA ASP A 113 13.41 14.71 8.10
C ASP A 113 12.45 13.60 7.65
N SER A 114 12.59 13.09 6.42
CA SER A 114 11.68 12.13 5.79
C SER A 114 10.22 12.63 5.67
N LEU A 115 9.99 13.94 5.81
CA LEU A 115 8.66 14.54 5.77
C LEU A 115 8.23 14.85 4.34
N LEU A 116 6.91 14.75 4.12
CA LEU A 116 6.28 15.14 2.85
C LEU A 116 6.30 16.68 2.71
N ILE A 117 7.05 17.18 1.74
CA ILE A 117 7.14 18.62 1.45
C ILE A 117 5.98 19.01 0.51
N ARG A 118 5.76 18.22 -0.55
CA ARG A 118 4.81 18.58 -1.59
C ARG A 118 4.14 17.37 -2.20
N LYS A 119 2.85 17.49 -2.48
CA LYS A 119 2.06 16.52 -3.24
C LYS A 119 1.51 17.18 -4.50
N ILE A 120 1.90 16.69 -5.66
CA ILE A 120 1.51 17.22 -6.97
C ILE A 120 0.54 16.24 -7.62
N PRO A 121 -0.76 16.56 -7.72
CA PRO A 121 -1.73 15.67 -8.32
C PRO A 121 -1.57 15.61 -9.84
N LEU A 122 -1.76 14.42 -10.41
CA LEU A 122 -1.81 14.19 -11.86
C LEU A 122 -3.28 14.30 -12.32
N LEU A 123 -3.66 15.42 -12.93
CA LEU A 123 -5.05 15.86 -13.11
C LEU A 123 -5.92 15.07 -14.10
N GLN A 124 -5.37 14.13 -14.85
CA GLN A 124 -6.11 13.41 -15.90
C GLN A 124 -6.14 11.89 -15.77
N LEU A 125 -5.76 11.36 -14.63
CA LEU A 125 -6.05 9.97 -14.31
C LEU A 125 -7.56 9.88 -14.01
N ASN A 126 -8.35 9.81 -15.06
CA ASN A 126 -9.81 9.79 -14.95
C ASN A 126 -10.27 8.46 -14.35
N ALA A 127 -11.31 8.53 -13.53
CA ALA A 127 -12.01 7.35 -13.02
C ALA A 127 -12.55 6.42 -14.14
N GLU A 128 -12.66 6.91 -15.38
CA GLU A 128 -13.04 6.13 -16.55
C GLU A 128 -11.96 5.14 -17.01
N ASN A 129 -10.67 5.41 -16.67
CA ASN A 129 -9.54 4.53 -16.97
C ASN A 129 -8.90 4.03 -15.69
N ALA A 130 -9.62 3.21 -14.92
CA ALA A 130 -9.16 2.66 -13.64
C ALA A 130 -7.83 1.87 -13.72
N TRP A 131 -7.36 1.52 -14.91
CA TRP A 131 -6.13 0.81 -15.20
C TRP A 131 -4.96 1.71 -15.64
N GLU A 132 -5.18 3.03 -15.74
CA GLU A 132 -4.11 3.97 -16.07
C GLU A 132 -3.14 4.10 -14.86
N GLN A 133 -1.86 3.92 -15.12
CA GLN A 133 -0.80 3.94 -14.10
C GLN A 133 0.40 4.74 -14.56
N VAL A 134 1.12 5.35 -13.62
CA VAL A 134 2.45 5.91 -13.88
C VAL A 134 3.44 4.77 -14.10
N VAL A 135 4.10 4.76 -15.23
CA VAL A 135 5.05 3.69 -15.62
C VAL A 135 6.50 4.17 -15.68
N SER A 136 6.72 5.47 -15.69
CA SER A 136 8.09 6.01 -15.67
C SER A 136 8.12 7.45 -15.17
N ILE A 137 9.16 7.77 -14.38
CA ILE A 137 9.55 9.13 -14.03
C ILE A 137 11.02 9.34 -14.35
N CYS A 138 11.36 10.50 -14.91
CA CYS A 138 12.73 10.83 -15.27
C CYS A 138 13.03 12.31 -14.93
N PRO A 139 14.19 12.63 -14.39
CA PRO A 139 14.60 14.04 -14.27
C PRO A 139 14.76 14.64 -15.66
N SER A 140 14.48 15.93 -15.80
CA SER A 140 14.76 16.64 -17.04
C SER A 140 16.24 16.99 -17.10
N PRO A 141 16.96 16.57 -18.16
CA PRO A 141 18.38 16.93 -18.31
C PRO A 141 18.62 18.42 -18.56
N SER A 142 17.58 19.14 -19.00
CA SER A 142 17.69 20.59 -19.26
C SER A 142 17.49 21.46 -18.03
N SER A 143 16.80 20.94 -16.99
CA SER A 143 16.52 21.69 -15.76
C SER A 143 16.30 20.77 -14.58
N SER A 144 17.03 20.99 -13.50
CA SER A 144 16.93 20.22 -12.25
C SER A 144 15.56 20.33 -11.56
N ASN A 145 14.77 21.38 -11.88
CA ASN A 145 13.46 21.62 -11.28
C ASN A 145 12.32 20.89 -12.00
N LEU A 146 12.60 20.29 -13.17
CA LEU A 146 11.59 19.66 -13.99
C LEU A 146 11.70 18.13 -13.95
N VAL A 147 10.56 17.47 -13.93
CA VAL A 147 10.45 16.01 -13.95
C VAL A 147 9.47 15.59 -15.06
N TRP A 148 9.90 14.64 -15.88
CA TRP A 148 9.07 13.97 -16.87
C TRP A 148 8.35 12.79 -16.23
N VAL A 149 7.04 12.67 -16.47
CA VAL A 149 6.19 11.58 -15.99
C VAL A 149 5.42 10.98 -17.16
N ALA A 150 5.38 9.66 -17.25
CA ALA A 150 4.63 8.97 -18.30
C ALA A 150 3.64 7.97 -17.69
N SER A 151 2.42 7.90 -18.28
CA SER A 151 1.42 6.90 -17.92
C SER A 151 1.36 5.75 -18.92
N SER A 152 0.76 4.63 -18.50
CA SER A 152 0.56 3.43 -19.34
C SER A 152 -0.28 3.68 -20.59
N VAL A 153 -1.15 4.68 -20.59
CA VAL A 153 -2.06 5.05 -21.70
C VAL A 153 -1.40 5.97 -22.73
N GLY A 154 -0.22 6.51 -22.40
CA GLY A 154 0.51 7.43 -23.29
C GLY A 154 0.33 8.90 -22.96
N HIS A 155 -0.14 9.24 -21.78
CA HIS A 155 -0.08 10.60 -21.27
C HIS A 155 1.31 10.89 -20.71
N ILE A 156 1.89 12.04 -21.07
CA ILE A 156 3.21 12.48 -20.64
C ILE A 156 3.09 13.89 -20.07
N TRP A 157 3.59 14.09 -18.85
CA TRP A 157 3.63 15.39 -18.18
C TRP A 157 5.07 15.86 -18.02
N LEU A 158 5.27 17.15 -18.12
CA LEU A 158 6.46 17.83 -17.67
C LEU A 158 6.06 18.70 -16.46
N ILE A 159 6.56 18.36 -15.29
CA ILE A 159 6.12 18.90 -14.01
C ILE A 159 7.28 19.68 -13.37
N ASP A 160 7.00 20.89 -12.93
CA ASP A 160 7.88 21.64 -12.03
C ASP A 160 7.58 21.22 -10.58
N TRP A 161 8.50 20.45 -10.01
CA TRP A 161 8.32 19.92 -8.66
C TRP A 161 8.56 20.98 -7.58
N THR A 162 9.26 22.10 -7.91
CA THR A 162 9.56 23.17 -6.96
C THR A 162 8.39 24.12 -6.74
N ASN A 163 7.64 24.45 -7.81
CA ASN A 163 6.51 25.38 -7.72
C ASN A 163 5.16 24.68 -7.48
N GLY A 164 5.11 23.35 -7.63
CA GLY A 164 3.86 22.60 -7.52
C GLY A 164 2.85 22.87 -8.62
N ASP A 165 3.22 23.62 -9.65
CA ASP A 165 2.40 23.86 -10.85
C ASP A 165 2.31 22.56 -11.68
N GLY A 166 1.57 21.62 -11.15
CA GLY A 166 1.55 20.23 -11.61
C GLY A 166 0.62 19.94 -12.75
N SER A 167 0.00 20.87 -13.42
CA SER A 167 -0.95 20.45 -14.43
C SER A 167 -1.08 21.37 -15.62
N LYS A 168 -0.01 21.50 -16.35
CA LYS A 168 -0.17 21.72 -17.78
C LYS A 168 -0.76 20.42 -18.36
N SER A 169 -1.76 20.54 -19.25
CA SER A 169 -2.35 19.41 -19.94
C SER A 169 -1.25 18.47 -20.45
N PRO A 170 -1.41 17.13 -20.30
CA PRO A 170 -0.40 16.18 -20.75
C PRO A 170 -0.22 16.20 -22.25
N TYR A 171 0.97 15.83 -22.70
CA TYR A 171 1.18 15.42 -24.07
C TYR A 171 0.56 14.04 -24.26
N THR A 172 -0.29 13.85 -25.27
CA THR A 172 -0.95 12.58 -25.51
C THR A 172 -0.34 11.89 -26.73
N LEU A 173 0.17 10.67 -26.53
CA LEU A 173 0.59 9.77 -27.59
C LEU A 173 -0.53 8.77 -27.88
N GLN A 174 -0.85 8.58 -29.14
CA GLN A 174 -1.78 7.51 -29.54
C GLN A 174 -1.02 6.17 -29.58
N CYS A 175 -1.13 5.39 -28.52
CA CYS A 175 -0.54 4.06 -28.38
C CYS A 175 -1.53 3.10 -27.73
N GLY A 176 -1.27 1.78 -27.82
CA GLY A 176 -2.00 0.77 -27.07
C GLY A 176 -1.55 0.76 -25.60
N LEU A 177 -0.24 0.61 -25.39
CA LEU A 177 0.37 0.57 -24.07
C LEU A 177 1.75 1.22 -24.10
N LEU A 178 2.10 1.97 -23.04
CA LEU A 178 3.43 2.52 -22.82
C LEU A 178 4.05 1.82 -21.60
N LEU A 179 5.31 1.33 -21.72
CA LEU A 179 5.98 0.60 -20.66
C LEU A 179 7.12 1.39 -20.00
N HIS A 180 7.95 2.04 -20.81
CA HIS A 180 9.13 2.74 -20.30
C HIS A 180 9.38 4.03 -21.04
N MET A 181 9.92 5.00 -20.32
CA MET A 181 10.43 6.25 -20.87
C MET A 181 11.83 6.52 -20.30
N SER A 182 12.74 7.00 -21.14
CA SER A 182 14.04 7.55 -20.77
C SER A 182 14.17 8.91 -21.43
N VAL A 183 14.66 9.91 -20.73
CA VAL A 183 14.79 11.27 -21.29
C VAL A 183 16.26 11.65 -21.31
N GLU A 184 16.71 12.13 -22.46
CA GLU A 184 18.09 12.55 -22.68
C GLU A 184 18.19 13.92 -23.36
N HIS A 185 19.30 14.57 -23.16
CA HIS A 185 19.61 15.85 -23.73
C HIS A 185 20.27 15.68 -25.10
N VAL A 186 19.44 15.52 -26.14
CA VAL A 186 19.88 15.20 -27.50
C VAL A 186 20.14 16.48 -28.29
N ARG A 187 21.24 16.49 -29.05
CA ARG A 187 21.55 17.59 -29.95
C ARG A 187 20.70 17.53 -31.22
N ILE A 188 19.85 18.53 -31.42
CA ILE A 188 18.99 18.68 -32.60
C ILE A 188 19.23 20.06 -33.18
N GLY A 189 19.98 20.11 -34.31
CA GLY A 189 20.46 21.37 -34.85
C GLY A 189 21.56 22.04 -34.00
N PRO A 190 21.48 23.35 -33.75
CA PRO A 190 22.46 24.04 -32.91
C PRO A 190 22.20 23.86 -31.40
N GLU A 191 21.02 23.41 -31.00
CA GLU A 191 20.56 23.37 -29.64
C GLU A 191 20.49 21.95 -29.11
N PHE A 192 20.75 21.80 -27.80
CA PHE A 192 20.43 20.61 -27.06
C PHE A 192 19.00 20.70 -26.50
N ARG A 193 18.25 19.60 -26.56
CA ARG A 193 16.88 19.55 -26.09
C ARG A 193 16.57 18.23 -25.42
N ASP A 194 15.63 18.26 -24.50
CA ASP A 194 15.09 17.03 -23.91
C ASP A 194 14.32 16.26 -24.98
N ALA A 195 14.74 15.03 -25.21
CA ALA A 195 14.13 14.11 -26.14
C ALA A 195 13.67 12.85 -25.41
N PRO A 196 12.37 12.70 -25.09
CA PRO A 196 11.84 11.48 -24.54
C PRO A 196 11.96 10.32 -25.53
N LEU A 197 12.60 9.25 -25.08
CA LEU A 197 12.68 7.94 -25.72
C LEU A 197 11.69 7.02 -25.02
N ILE A 198 10.78 6.44 -25.77
CA ILE A 198 9.60 5.77 -25.21
C ILE A 198 9.44 4.38 -25.82
N SER A 199 9.23 3.38 -24.98
CA SER A 199 8.81 2.05 -25.36
C SER A 199 7.29 1.97 -25.34
N LEU A 200 6.67 1.76 -26.50
CA LEU A 200 5.22 1.72 -26.63
C LEU A 200 4.73 0.64 -27.61
N GLU A 201 3.49 0.21 -27.42
CA GLU A 201 2.77 -0.64 -28.36
C GLU A 201 1.99 0.19 -29.38
N LYS A 202 2.13 -0.16 -30.64
CA LYS A 202 1.36 0.44 -31.73
C LYS A 202 0.95 -0.61 -32.75
N LYS A 203 -0.35 -0.81 -32.91
CA LYS A 203 -0.92 -1.77 -33.87
C LYS A 203 -0.41 -3.22 -33.68
N GLY A 204 -0.25 -3.67 -32.43
CA GLY A 204 0.22 -5.01 -32.09
C GLY A 204 1.75 -5.21 -32.20
N ASN A 205 2.51 -4.16 -32.54
CA ASN A 205 3.97 -4.19 -32.54
C ASN A 205 4.52 -3.22 -31.49
N TRP A 206 5.57 -3.65 -30.81
CA TRP A 206 6.30 -2.83 -29.85
C TRP A 206 7.35 -1.98 -30.56
N GLN A 207 7.43 -0.72 -30.19
CA GLN A 207 8.32 0.24 -30.84
C GLN A 207 9.05 1.08 -29.79
N ILE A 208 10.32 1.39 -30.11
CA ILE A 208 11.04 2.45 -29.42
C ILE A 208 10.90 3.70 -30.27
N VAL A 209 10.33 4.74 -29.68
CA VAL A 209 10.03 6.01 -30.37
C VAL A 209 10.76 7.15 -29.66
N ILE A 210 11.43 8.00 -30.43
CA ILE A 210 11.98 9.27 -29.95
C ILE A 210 11.03 10.41 -30.27
N CYS A 211 10.83 11.32 -29.34
CA CYS A 211 9.86 12.42 -29.44
C CYS A 211 10.56 13.79 -29.41
N ASP A 212 10.09 14.72 -30.28
CA ASP A 212 10.47 16.15 -30.24
C ASP A 212 9.34 16.93 -29.56
N VAL A 213 9.62 17.48 -28.40
CA VAL A 213 8.67 18.26 -27.61
C VAL A 213 9.05 19.72 -27.69
N ARG A 214 8.12 20.60 -28.09
CA ARG A 214 8.33 22.05 -28.12
C ARG A 214 7.16 22.79 -27.50
N GLY A 215 7.42 23.47 -26.38
CA GLY A 215 6.39 24.15 -25.61
C GLY A 215 5.37 23.18 -25.07
N SER A 216 4.08 23.39 -25.38
CA SER A 216 2.98 22.55 -24.91
C SER A 216 2.54 21.43 -25.91
N LYS A 217 3.28 21.19 -26.99
CA LYS A 217 2.89 20.25 -28.06
C LYS A 217 4.00 19.30 -28.45
N LEU A 218 3.62 18.04 -28.66
CA LEU A 218 4.45 17.05 -29.33
C LEU A 218 4.52 17.39 -30.82
N LYS A 219 5.71 17.76 -31.31
CA LYS A 219 5.89 18.18 -32.71
C LYS A 219 6.11 17.04 -33.69
N ALA A 220 6.93 16.08 -33.29
CA ALA A 220 7.31 14.98 -34.18
C ALA A 220 7.71 13.76 -33.32
N SER A 221 7.48 12.59 -33.89
CA SER A 221 7.96 11.33 -33.34
C SER A 221 8.53 10.46 -34.45
N LYS A 222 9.63 9.74 -34.14
CA LYS A 222 10.26 8.78 -35.04
C LYS A 222 10.38 7.43 -34.36
N SER A 223 9.94 6.37 -35.04
CA SER A 223 10.20 5.00 -34.60
C SER A 223 11.64 4.63 -34.97
N LEU A 224 12.41 4.21 -33.96
CA LEU A 224 13.82 3.82 -34.10
C LEU A 224 13.96 2.31 -34.28
N LEU A 225 13.16 1.54 -33.57
CA LEU A 225 13.20 0.07 -33.57
C LEU A 225 11.77 -0.45 -33.42
N SER A 226 11.45 -1.56 -34.09
CA SER A 226 10.14 -2.22 -33.99
C SER A 226 10.29 -3.72 -33.94
N GLN A 227 9.55 -4.38 -33.03
CA GLN A 227 9.54 -5.85 -32.88
C GLN A 227 8.18 -6.35 -32.37
N SER A 228 7.98 -7.67 -32.34
CA SER A 228 6.74 -8.30 -31.88
C SER A 228 6.67 -8.46 -30.35
N THR A 229 7.82 -8.50 -29.67
CA THR A 229 7.92 -8.68 -28.22
C THR A 229 8.10 -7.35 -27.51
N PRO A 230 7.63 -7.19 -26.26
CA PRO A 230 7.76 -5.96 -25.50
C PRO A 230 9.22 -5.62 -25.15
N PHE A 231 9.52 -4.33 -25.12
CA PHE A 231 10.77 -3.84 -24.55
C PHE A 231 10.57 -3.60 -23.06
N LEU A 232 11.15 -4.46 -22.23
CA LEU A 232 10.98 -4.47 -20.79
C LEU A 232 11.86 -3.46 -20.05
N ASN A 233 12.98 -3.10 -20.63
CA ASN A 233 13.90 -2.11 -20.11
C ASN A 233 14.36 -1.19 -21.24
N LEU A 234 14.53 0.09 -20.92
CA LEU A 234 15.01 1.12 -21.84
C LEU A 234 15.94 2.06 -21.08
N ARG A 235 17.19 2.17 -21.51
CA ARG A 235 18.19 3.08 -20.95
C ARG A 235 18.86 3.83 -22.09
N SER A 236 19.01 5.11 -21.92
CA SER A 236 19.77 5.97 -22.79
C SER A 236 20.88 6.63 -21.99
N VAL A 237 22.06 6.75 -22.57
CA VAL A 237 23.22 7.35 -21.91
C VAL A 237 23.99 8.23 -22.88
N ARG A 238 24.78 9.15 -22.32
CA ARG A 238 25.68 10.05 -23.05
C ARG A 238 24.96 10.89 -24.11
N ASN A 239 23.95 11.64 -23.64
CA ASN A 239 23.15 12.54 -24.47
C ASN A 239 22.48 11.82 -25.67
N GLY A 240 22.02 10.60 -25.47
CA GLY A 240 21.35 9.82 -26.50
C GLY A 240 22.27 9.15 -27.51
N ASN A 241 23.59 9.18 -27.35
CA ASN A 241 24.51 8.52 -28.26
C ASN A 241 24.46 6.98 -28.17
N VAL A 242 24.13 6.47 -27.00
CA VAL A 242 23.98 5.02 -26.77
C VAL A 242 22.63 4.75 -26.17
N LEU A 243 21.93 3.80 -26.78
CA LEU A 243 20.62 3.33 -26.37
C LEU A 243 20.69 1.83 -26.09
N ALA A 244 20.29 1.40 -24.92
CA ALA A 244 20.14 -0.01 -24.61
C ALA A 244 18.70 -0.34 -24.26
N ALA A 245 18.19 -1.39 -24.86
CA ALA A 245 16.87 -1.92 -24.55
C ALA A 245 16.95 -3.43 -24.36
N SER A 246 16.09 -3.99 -23.54
CA SER A 246 15.96 -5.44 -23.43
C SER A 246 14.55 -5.89 -23.74
N SER A 247 14.48 -7.06 -24.27
CA SER A 247 13.28 -7.86 -24.42
C SER A 247 13.57 -9.21 -23.80
N GLU A 248 12.63 -10.03 -23.52
CA GLU A 248 12.76 -11.33 -22.80
C GLU A 248 14.21 -11.86 -22.57
N ARG A 249 14.94 -12.20 -23.63
CA ARG A 249 16.32 -12.71 -23.59
C ARG A 249 17.31 -11.93 -24.45
N ASN A 250 16.85 -10.88 -25.09
CA ASN A 250 17.67 -10.13 -26.03
C ASN A 250 17.97 -8.75 -25.48
N VAL A 251 19.25 -8.36 -25.53
CA VAL A 251 19.70 -6.98 -25.33
C VAL A 251 19.95 -6.37 -26.70
N MET A 252 19.33 -5.22 -26.94
CA MET A 252 19.56 -4.43 -28.14
C MET A 252 20.34 -3.18 -27.79
N LEU A 253 21.50 -3.03 -28.39
CA LEU A 253 22.38 -1.90 -28.23
C LEU A 253 22.35 -1.03 -29.49
N GLY A 254 21.86 0.20 -29.40
CA GLY A 254 21.82 1.18 -30.47
C GLY A 254 22.90 2.23 -30.29
N THR A 255 23.61 2.57 -31.35
CA THR A 255 24.55 3.68 -31.37
C THR A 255 24.15 4.71 -32.42
N LEU A 256 24.21 5.99 -32.05
CA LEU A 256 23.83 7.10 -32.94
C LEU A 256 24.86 7.26 -34.05
N ARG A 257 24.40 7.20 -35.33
CA ARG A 257 25.24 7.41 -36.50
C ARG A 257 25.31 8.88 -36.92
N THR A 258 24.24 9.61 -36.71
CA THR A 258 24.08 10.98 -37.18
C THR A 258 24.67 11.98 -36.22
N GLN A 259 25.79 12.61 -36.55
CA GLN A 259 26.44 13.61 -35.67
C GLN A 259 25.79 14.99 -35.71
N ALA A 260 25.03 15.34 -36.74
CA ALA A 260 24.43 16.67 -36.94
C ALA A 260 23.03 16.59 -37.55
N ALA A 261 22.06 16.07 -36.81
CA ALA A 261 20.66 16.03 -37.24
C ALA A 261 19.99 17.39 -37.05
N LYS A 262 19.27 17.88 -38.05
CA LYS A 262 18.48 19.11 -37.95
C LYS A 262 17.08 18.87 -37.35
N SER A 263 16.62 17.64 -37.36
CA SER A 263 15.34 17.21 -36.80
C SER A 263 15.43 15.82 -36.25
N VAL A 264 14.48 15.44 -35.37
CA VAL A 264 14.36 14.08 -34.82
C VAL A 264 14.18 13.02 -35.95
N GLN A 265 13.61 13.39 -37.10
CA GLN A 265 13.44 12.49 -38.24
C GLN A 265 14.77 12.06 -38.90
N GLU A 266 15.81 12.87 -38.77
CA GLU A 266 17.13 12.58 -39.32
C GLU A 266 18.04 11.74 -38.41
N LEU A 267 17.65 11.52 -37.13
CA LEU A 267 18.41 10.71 -36.19
C LEU A 267 18.40 9.25 -36.61
N GLU A 268 19.54 8.67 -36.91
CA GLU A 268 19.70 7.26 -37.25
C GLU A 268 20.55 6.53 -36.24
N TYR A 269 20.02 5.39 -35.77
CA TYR A 269 20.71 4.49 -34.86
C TYR A 269 21.06 3.17 -35.59
N GLU A 270 22.26 2.67 -35.31
CA GLU A 270 22.66 1.33 -35.66
C GLU A 270 22.44 0.41 -34.49
N PHE A 271 21.60 -0.62 -34.66
CA PHE A 271 21.26 -1.57 -33.61
C PHE A 271 22.00 -2.89 -33.76
N PHE A 272 22.53 -3.35 -32.64
CA PHE A 272 23.12 -4.68 -32.48
C PHE A 272 22.31 -5.47 -31.47
N THR A 273 22.10 -6.77 -31.72
CA THR A 273 21.37 -7.66 -30.81
C THR A 273 22.33 -8.65 -30.18
N LEU A 274 22.19 -8.81 -28.88
CA LEU A 274 22.91 -9.75 -28.06
C LEU A 274 21.93 -10.71 -27.39
N ASP A 275 22.09 -12.02 -27.59
CA ASP A 275 21.27 -13.05 -26.97
C ASP A 275 21.83 -13.37 -25.58
N CYS A 276 21.00 -13.35 -24.57
CA CYS A 276 21.31 -13.74 -23.20
C CYS A 276 20.84 -15.17 -22.93
N SER A 277 21.57 -15.90 -22.10
CA SER A 277 21.24 -17.30 -21.79
C SER A 277 20.01 -17.46 -20.88
N ASP A 278 19.61 -16.39 -20.19
CA ASP A 278 18.50 -16.36 -19.25
C ASP A 278 17.59 -15.17 -19.51
N GLU A 279 16.39 -15.18 -18.94
CA GLU A 279 15.41 -14.10 -19.05
C GLU A 279 15.91 -12.85 -18.31
N ILE A 280 15.82 -11.69 -18.98
CA ILE A 280 16.37 -10.42 -18.50
C ILE A 280 15.31 -9.68 -17.68
N MET A 281 15.64 -9.37 -16.44
CA MET A 281 14.77 -8.61 -15.55
C MET A 281 15.14 -7.13 -15.50
N CYS A 282 16.41 -6.83 -15.46
CA CYS A 282 16.94 -5.48 -15.38
C CYS A 282 18.27 -5.35 -16.12
N LEU A 283 18.60 -4.14 -16.54
CA LEU A 283 19.86 -3.83 -17.15
C LEU A 283 20.31 -2.41 -16.77
N ASP A 284 21.63 -2.22 -16.76
CA ASP A 284 22.23 -0.90 -16.66
C ASP A 284 23.45 -0.80 -17.58
N VAL A 285 23.73 0.41 -18.06
CA VAL A 285 24.74 0.68 -19.07
C VAL A 285 25.69 1.77 -18.57
N ARG A 286 26.96 1.49 -18.69
CA ARG A 286 28.04 2.44 -18.42
C ARG A 286 28.81 2.75 -19.70
N THR A 287 29.19 4.01 -19.87
CA THR A 287 30.02 4.45 -21.00
C THR A 287 31.23 5.20 -20.47
N THR A 288 32.40 4.87 -20.99
CA THR A 288 33.65 5.56 -20.68
C THR A 288 34.41 5.88 -21.97
N ASP A 289 35.21 6.96 -21.93
CA ASP A 289 36.08 7.29 -23.05
C ASP A 289 37.30 6.41 -23.04
N ARG A 290 37.67 5.87 -24.19
CA ARG A 290 38.90 5.06 -24.34
C ARG A 290 40.14 5.99 -24.27
N ILE A 291 40.94 5.84 -23.24
CA ILE A 291 42.20 6.59 -23.11
C ILE A 291 43.22 5.99 -24.08
N HIS A 292 43.47 6.67 -25.18
CA HIS A 292 44.56 6.31 -26.10
C HIS A 292 45.92 6.70 -25.54
N LEU A 293 46.68 5.73 -25.04
CA LEU A 293 48.07 5.89 -24.62
C LEU A 293 49.03 6.13 -25.79
N ASN A 294 48.60 5.90 -27.05
CA ASN A 294 49.46 6.09 -28.25
C ASN A 294 48.71 6.86 -29.38
N ARG A 295 49.13 8.06 -29.66
CA ARG A 295 48.61 9.00 -30.66
C ARG A 295 48.84 8.67 -32.14
N LYS A 296 49.18 7.44 -32.53
CA LYS A 296 49.65 7.12 -33.90
C LYS A 296 48.78 6.26 -34.79
N SER A 297 47.58 5.89 -34.36
CA SER A 297 46.61 5.25 -35.25
C SER A 297 45.39 6.15 -35.39
N GLN A 298 45.10 6.61 -36.60
CA GLN A 298 43.78 7.20 -36.92
C GLN A 298 42.73 6.08 -36.71
N ALA A 299 42.18 6.03 -35.51
CA ALA A 299 40.99 5.27 -35.22
C ALA A 299 39.83 5.96 -35.92
N GLU A 300 39.03 5.23 -36.65
CA GLU A 300 37.76 5.71 -37.15
C GLU A 300 36.95 6.30 -35.97
N ALA A 301 36.30 7.43 -36.15
CA ALA A 301 35.61 8.24 -35.13
C ALA A 301 34.56 7.50 -34.27
N GLY A 302 34.36 6.21 -34.51
CA GLY A 302 33.44 5.33 -33.78
C GLY A 302 34.08 4.40 -32.72
N ASP A 303 35.41 4.35 -32.61
CA ASP A 303 36.11 3.41 -31.71
C ASP A 303 36.55 4.03 -30.36
N GLU A 304 36.19 5.27 -30.09
CA GLU A 304 36.59 5.99 -28.88
C GLU A 304 35.76 5.66 -27.64
N LEU A 305 34.62 5.00 -27.83
CA LEU A 305 33.66 4.74 -26.76
C LEU A 305 33.73 3.29 -26.27
N VAL A 306 33.95 3.12 -24.98
CA VAL A 306 33.81 1.85 -24.27
C VAL A 306 32.39 1.75 -23.71
N VAL A 307 31.68 0.68 -24.02
CA VAL A 307 30.31 0.42 -23.53
C VAL A 307 30.31 -0.87 -22.72
N ASP A 308 30.03 -0.73 -21.45
CA ASP A 308 29.87 -1.85 -20.50
C ASP A 308 28.41 -2.03 -20.15
N ILE A 309 27.93 -3.27 -20.12
CA ILE A 309 26.55 -3.60 -19.80
C ILE A 309 26.49 -4.61 -18.65
N ALA A 310 25.70 -4.31 -17.64
CA ALA A 310 25.33 -5.24 -16.59
C ALA A 310 23.87 -5.66 -16.74
N VAL A 311 23.61 -6.97 -16.67
CA VAL A 311 22.29 -7.57 -16.87
C VAL A 311 21.95 -8.46 -15.69
N GLY A 312 20.82 -8.19 -15.04
CA GLY A 312 20.24 -9.02 -13.98
C GLY A 312 19.14 -9.93 -14.54
N CYS A 313 19.18 -11.21 -14.17
CA CYS A 313 18.34 -12.25 -14.76
C CYS A 313 17.36 -12.86 -13.76
N ALA A 314 16.33 -13.52 -14.30
CA ALA A 314 15.23 -14.15 -13.56
C ALA A 314 15.68 -15.28 -12.61
N ARG A 315 16.80 -15.97 -12.93
CA ARG A 315 17.34 -17.05 -12.10
C ARG A 315 18.48 -16.59 -11.18
N GLY A 316 18.61 -15.29 -10.94
CA GLY A 316 19.59 -14.73 -10.01
C GLY A 316 20.99 -14.57 -10.58
N ALA A 317 21.20 -14.82 -11.85
CA ALA A 317 22.49 -14.58 -12.49
C ALA A 317 22.63 -13.08 -12.84
N VAL A 318 23.82 -12.53 -12.59
CA VAL A 318 24.25 -11.21 -13.06
C VAL A 318 25.31 -11.43 -14.13
N TYR A 319 25.06 -10.94 -15.33
CA TYR A 319 25.99 -11.01 -16.44
C TYR A 319 26.62 -9.64 -16.68
N PHE A 320 27.93 -9.63 -16.81
CA PHE A 320 28.70 -8.44 -17.12
C PHE A 320 29.41 -8.58 -18.47
N TYR A 321 29.15 -7.65 -19.37
CA TYR A 321 29.77 -7.55 -20.69
C TYR A 321 30.63 -6.30 -20.71
N ASN A 322 31.93 -6.48 -20.88
CA ASN A 322 32.92 -5.40 -20.94
C ASN A 322 33.23 -5.05 -22.39
N ASP A 323 33.35 -3.76 -22.71
CA ASP A 323 33.70 -3.22 -24.03
C ASP A 323 32.95 -3.95 -25.18
N LEU A 324 31.62 -3.92 -25.06
CA LEU A 324 30.72 -4.74 -25.86
C LEU A 324 30.67 -4.29 -27.33
N LEU A 325 30.77 -2.99 -27.62
CA LEU A 325 30.54 -2.41 -28.93
C LEU A 325 31.48 -2.94 -30.02
N PRO A 326 32.81 -2.99 -29.83
CA PRO A 326 33.75 -3.57 -30.83
C PRO A 326 33.51 -5.06 -31.05
N GLN A 327 33.11 -5.78 -30.00
CA GLN A 327 32.81 -7.20 -30.09
C GLN A 327 31.57 -7.46 -30.94
N LEU A 328 30.50 -6.68 -30.76
CA LEU A 328 29.29 -6.78 -31.57
C LEU A 328 29.53 -6.40 -33.04
N ARG A 329 30.31 -5.34 -33.31
CA ARG A 329 30.70 -4.94 -34.67
C ARG A 329 31.47 -6.04 -35.39
N ARG A 330 32.43 -6.71 -34.69
CA ARG A 330 33.17 -7.85 -35.25
C ARG A 330 32.26 -9.03 -35.58
N LEU A 331 31.31 -9.35 -34.70
CA LEU A 331 30.33 -10.42 -34.93
C LEU A 331 29.39 -10.09 -36.08
N HIS A 332 28.98 -8.83 -36.22
CA HIS A 332 28.12 -8.38 -37.32
C HIS A 332 28.85 -8.48 -38.68
N ASN A 333 30.14 -8.15 -38.73
CA ASN A 333 30.96 -8.14 -39.96
C ASN A 333 31.50 -9.54 -40.35
N SER A 334 31.56 -10.49 -39.41
CA SER A 334 32.07 -11.83 -39.69
C SER A 334 30.98 -12.74 -40.26
N LYS A 335 31.09 -13.10 -41.53
CA LYS A 335 30.17 -14.01 -42.26
C LYS A 335 30.30 -15.50 -41.88
N GLY A 336 31.10 -15.87 -40.87
CA GLY A 336 31.28 -17.26 -40.52
C GLY A 336 31.79 -17.42 -39.09
N HIS A 337 31.23 -18.41 -38.38
CA HIS A 337 31.51 -18.80 -36.99
C HIS A 337 31.12 -17.74 -35.94
N ARG A 338 29.85 -17.78 -35.55
CA ARG A 338 29.33 -17.11 -34.36
C ARG A 338 29.77 -17.86 -33.10
N GLY A 339 30.93 -17.53 -32.57
CA GLY A 339 31.23 -17.89 -31.17
C GLY A 339 30.32 -17.04 -30.26
N PRO A 340 29.63 -17.62 -29.29
CA PRO A 340 28.84 -16.85 -28.34
C PRO A 340 29.77 -15.92 -27.55
N LEU A 341 29.36 -14.66 -27.41
CA LEU A 341 29.99 -13.73 -26.48
C LEU A 341 29.92 -14.33 -25.07
N GLN A 342 31.08 -14.40 -24.41
CA GLN A 342 31.15 -14.95 -23.04
C GLN A 342 31.16 -13.79 -22.02
N PRO A 343 30.07 -13.57 -21.31
CA PRO A 343 30.04 -12.60 -20.22
C PRO A 343 30.79 -13.12 -19.00
N ARG A 344 31.26 -12.22 -18.16
CA ARG A 344 31.58 -12.60 -16.78
C ARG A 344 30.27 -12.85 -16.06
N LYS A 345 30.15 -14.01 -15.40
CA LYS A 345 28.93 -14.40 -14.67
C LYS A 345 29.20 -14.30 -13.18
N TYR A 346 28.34 -13.54 -12.50
CA TYR A 346 28.25 -13.48 -11.06
C TYR A 346 26.94 -14.14 -10.64
N HIS A 347 26.94 -14.98 -9.60
CA HIS A 347 25.75 -15.71 -9.18
C HIS A 347 25.75 -15.92 -7.68
N TRP A 348 24.98 -15.07 -7.00
CA TRP A 348 24.71 -15.17 -5.58
C TRP A 348 23.19 -15.22 -5.31
N HIS A 349 22.41 -14.40 -6.04
CA HIS A 349 20.96 -14.39 -5.93
C HIS A 349 20.40 -15.76 -6.35
N ARG A 350 19.44 -16.26 -5.57
CA ARG A 350 18.73 -17.53 -5.88
C ARG A 350 17.47 -17.30 -6.71
N ARG A 351 16.92 -16.07 -6.63
CA ARG A 351 15.71 -15.64 -7.33
C ARG A 351 16.03 -14.47 -8.26
N ALA A 352 14.99 -13.88 -8.84
CA ALA A 352 15.12 -12.80 -9.79
C ALA A 352 15.87 -11.59 -9.22
N VAL A 353 16.76 -11.04 -10.01
CA VAL A 353 17.42 -9.76 -9.77
C VAL A 353 16.53 -8.67 -10.35
N HIS A 354 15.87 -7.87 -9.51
CA HIS A 354 14.93 -6.86 -9.95
C HIS A 354 15.59 -5.55 -10.34
N ALA A 355 16.70 -5.21 -9.70
CA ALA A 355 17.43 -3.98 -9.97
C ALA A 355 18.94 -4.22 -10.04
N ILE A 356 19.58 -3.55 -10.98
CA ILE A 356 21.03 -3.52 -11.15
C ILE A 356 21.47 -2.11 -11.53
N LYS A 357 22.55 -1.63 -10.92
CA LYS A 357 23.14 -0.32 -11.22
C LYS A 357 24.65 -0.37 -11.12
N TRP A 358 25.29 0.50 -11.87
CA TRP A 358 26.69 0.81 -11.71
C TRP A 358 26.89 1.81 -10.58
N SER A 359 27.94 1.61 -9.77
CA SER A 359 28.46 2.69 -8.93
C SER A 359 28.97 3.85 -9.79
N ARG A 360 28.98 5.05 -9.24
CA ARG A 360 29.40 6.24 -10.01
C ARG A 360 30.84 6.20 -10.48
N ASP A 361 31.72 5.63 -9.67
CA ASP A 361 33.14 5.39 -9.99
C ASP A 361 33.36 4.22 -10.95
N GLY A 362 32.38 3.34 -11.07
CA GLY A 362 32.37 2.15 -11.94
C GLY A 362 33.19 0.98 -11.44
N HIS A 363 33.59 0.98 -10.18
CA HIS A 363 34.29 -0.13 -9.56
C HIS A 363 33.34 -1.22 -9.03
N TYR A 364 32.08 -0.84 -8.81
CA TYR A 364 31.06 -1.77 -8.27
C TYR A 364 29.87 -1.89 -9.20
N ILE A 365 29.32 -3.08 -9.24
CA ILE A 365 27.94 -3.36 -9.68
C ILE A 365 27.11 -3.57 -8.41
N ILE A 366 25.95 -2.92 -8.33
CA ILE A 366 25.04 -2.99 -7.21
C ILE A 366 23.81 -3.73 -7.68
N SER A 367 23.41 -4.79 -6.99
CA SER A 367 22.24 -5.59 -7.36
C SER A 367 21.33 -5.83 -6.17
N GLY A 368 20.04 -5.96 -6.44
CA GLY A 368 19.00 -6.25 -5.47
C GLY A 368 17.86 -7.01 -6.10
N GLY A 369 17.11 -7.72 -5.29
CA GLY A 369 16.00 -8.53 -5.76
C GLY A 369 15.21 -9.15 -4.61
N SER A 370 14.65 -10.33 -4.88
CA SER A 370 13.69 -11.01 -4.00
C SER A 370 14.26 -11.47 -2.66
N GLU A 371 15.57 -11.46 -2.45
CA GLU A 371 16.21 -11.90 -1.21
C GLU A 371 16.30 -10.80 -0.13
N SER A 372 15.75 -9.61 -0.38
CA SER A 372 15.79 -8.46 0.54
C SER A 372 17.21 -8.12 1.01
N THR A 373 18.18 -8.30 0.12
CA THR A 373 19.60 -8.06 0.37
C THR A 373 20.18 -7.24 -0.79
N LEU A 374 20.88 -6.15 -0.44
CA LEU A 374 21.66 -5.39 -1.39
C LEU A 374 23.05 -6.04 -1.52
N VAL A 375 23.47 -6.32 -2.74
CA VAL A 375 24.77 -6.94 -3.03
C VAL A 375 25.63 -5.98 -3.84
N LEU A 376 26.85 -5.72 -3.37
CA LEU A 376 27.85 -4.92 -4.03
C LEU A 376 28.96 -5.84 -4.57
N TRP A 377 29.14 -5.83 -5.88
CA TRP A 377 30.14 -6.63 -6.59
C TRP A 377 31.33 -5.76 -6.95
N GLN A 378 32.46 -5.96 -6.31
CA GLN A 378 33.68 -5.28 -6.67
C GLN A 378 34.32 -5.96 -7.90
N LEU A 379 34.40 -5.24 -9.00
CA LEU A 379 34.80 -5.83 -10.29
C LEU A 379 36.27 -6.20 -10.37
N ASP A 380 37.16 -5.45 -9.72
CA ASP A 380 38.60 -5.62 -9.76
C ASP A 380 39.06 -6.80 -8.91
N THR A 381 38.54 -6.92 -7.71
CA THR A 381 38.90 -7.96 -6.73
C THR A 381 37.99 -9.17 -6.73
N GLN A 382 36.85 -9.08 -7.40
CA GLN A 382 35.76 -10.08 -7.41
C GLN A 382 35.20 -10.38 -6.00
N LYS A 383 35.38 -9.47 -5.05
CA LYS A 383 34.77 -9.56 -3.72
C LYS A 383 33.33 -9.12 -3.78
N MET A 384 32.56 -9.62 -2.83
CA MET A 384 31.15 -9.28 -2.64
C MET A 384 30.96 -8.75 -1.22
N ASP A 385 30.23 -7.64 -1.11
CA ASP A 385 29.77 -7.08 0.15
C ASP A 385 28.24 -7.10 0.17
N PHE A 386 27.67 -7.27 1.35
CA PHE A 386 26.23 -7.47 1.52
C PHE A 386 25.66 -6.52 2.54
N LEU A 387 24.49 -5.95 2.24
CA LEU A 387 23.59 -5.34 3.22
C LEU A 387 22.35 -6.22 3.32
N PRO A 388 22.32 -7.16 4.27
CA PRO A 388 21.17 -8.07 4.47
C PRO A 388 20.07 -7.43 5.29
N HIS A 389 18.94 -8.16 5.44
CA HIS A 389 17.85 -7.84 6.37
C HIS A 389 17.12 -6.55 6.08
N LEU A 390 16.98 -6.18 4.82
CA LEU A 390 16.04 -5.14 4.42
C LEU A 390 14.60 -5.63 4.67
N SER A 391 13.68 -4.69 4.85
CA SER A 391 12.29 -5.00 5.24
C SER A 391 11.51 -5.80 4.18
N ALA A 392 11.87 -5.63 2.90
CA ALA A 392 11.19 -6.28 1.78
C ALA A 392 12.10 -6.45 0.56
N THR A 393 11.54 -7.01 -0.50
CA THR A 393 12.18 -7.16 -1.82
C THR A 393 12.62 -5.80 -2.37
N ILE A 394 13.82 -5.74 -2.91
CA ILE A 394 14.31 -4.54 -3.60
C ILE A 394 13.74 -4.54 -5.01
N GLU A 395 12.94 -3.52 -5.34
CA GLU A 395 12.34 -3.34 -6.66
C GLU A 395 13.18 -2.44 -7.57
N ASN A 396 13.67 -1.32 -7.04
CA ASN A 396 14.49 -0.38 -7.79
C ASN A 396 15.68 0.11 -6.95
N ILE A 397 16.77 0.38 -7.64
CA ILE A 397 17.98 0.98 -7.06
C ILE A 397 18.32 2.21 -7.90
N VAL A 398 18.61 3.32 -7.24
CA VAL A 398 19.13 4.54 -7.88
C VAL A 398 20.40 4.95 -7.19
N VAL A 399 21.42 5.29 -7.95
CA VAL A 399 22.68 5.84 -7.45
C VAL A 399 22.62 7.34 -7.60
N SER A 400 22.94 8.08 -6.55
CA SER A 400 22.96 9.55 -6.58
C SER A 400 23.95 10.09 -7.61
N GLN A 401 23.72 11.29 -8.11
CA GLN A 401 24.61 11.90 -9.09
C GLN A 401 26.03 12.14 -8.53
N ARG A 402 26.16 12.37 -7.23
CA ARG A 402 27.44 12.52 -6.53
C ARG A 402 28.07 11.19 -6.15
N GLY A 403 27.30 10.10 -6.17
CA GLY A 403 27.74 8.79 -5.72
C GLY A 403 27.79 8.59 -4.21
N SER A 404 27.27 9.57 -3.44
CA SER A 404 27.27 9.59 -1.97
C SER A 404 26.10 8.81 -1.36
N ALA A 405 25.07 8.52 -2.14
CA ALA A 405 23.86 7.83 -1.66
C ALA A 405 23.32 6.81 -2.66
N TYR A 406 22.70 5.76 -2.11
CA TYR A 406 21.86 4.82 -2.84
C TYR A 406 20.41 4.98 -2.39
N VAL A 407 19.50 5.08 -3.34
CA VAL A 407 18.07 5.05 -3.07
C VAL A 407 17.54 3.66 -3.41
N LEU A 408 16.93 3.01 -2.44
CA LEU A 408 16.28 1.71 -2.58
C LEU A 408 14.78 1.89 -2.50
N HIS A 409 14.06 1.46 -3.52
CA HIS A 409 12.60 1.31 -3.49
C HIS A 409 12.28 -0.14 -3.22
N LEU A 410 11.48 -0.38 -2.18
CA LEU A 410 11.12 -1.70 -1.70
C LEU A 410 9.65 -2.03 -2.03
N ASP A 411 9.35 -3.32 -2.14
CA ASP A 411 8.01 -3.81 -2.46
C ASP A 411 6.98 -3.60 -1.33
N ASP A 412 7.42 -3.31 -0.12
CA ASP A 412 6.55 -3.04 1.03
C ASP A 412 6.00 -1.60 1.10
N ASN A 413 6.04 -0.86 -0.01
CA ASN A 413 5.64 0.55 -0.06
C ASN A 413 6.56 1.46 0.76
N SER A 414 7.85 1.19 0.73
CA SER A 414 8.86 2.03 1.38
C SER A 414 10.01 2.38 0.45
N ALA A 415 10.67 3.49 0.75
CA ALA A 415 11.88 3.93 0.08
C ALA A 415 12.93 4.33 1.12
N ILE A 416 14.16 3.90 0.91
CA ILE A 416 15.28 4.11 1.82
C ILE A 416 16.39 4.82 1.08
N VAL A 417 16.95 5.86 1.66
CA VAL A 417 18.20 6.47 1.18
C VAL A 417 19.33 6.00 2.09
N LEU A 418 20.34 5.37 1.51
CA LEU A 418 21.52 4.86 2.21
C LEU A 418 22.73 5.71 1.91
N SER A 419 23.50 6.08 2.92
CA SER A 419 24.85 6.64 2.71
C SER A 419 25.78 5.57 2.15
N THR A 420 26.52 5.88 1.09
CA THR A 420 27.50 4.94 0.49
C THR A 420 28.72 4.72 1.40
N ALA A 421 29.07 5.70 2.23
CA ALA A 421 30.21 5.61 3.12
C ALA A 421 30.00 4.66 4.31
N GLU A 422 28.81 4.75 4.93
CA GLU A 422 28.51 3.98 6.15
C GLU A 422 27.52 2.83 5.92
N MET A 423 26.86 2.78 4.75
CA MET A 423 25.77 1.85 4.43
C MET A 423 24.62 1.92 5.44
N LYS A 424 24.43 3.09 6.07
CA LYS A 424 23.34 3.36 7.02
C LYS A 424 22.22 4.13 6.34
N PRO A 425 20.96 3.88 6.73
CA PRO A 425 19.83 4.67 6.26
C PRO A 425 19.91 6.09 6.80
N THR A 426 19.86 7.07 5.91
CA THR A 426 19.75 8.50 6.24
C THR A 426 18.30 8.97 6.18
N THR A 427 17.51 8.36 5.31
CA THR A 427 16.11 8.73 5.09
C THR A 427 15.30 7.45 4.96
N TYR A 428 14.14 7.40 5.61
CA TYR A 428 13.18 6.31 5.49
C TYR A 428 11.78 6.87 5.28
N VAL A 429 11.21 6.61 4.11
CA VAL A 429 9.84 6.99 3.78
C VAL A 429 9.02 5.71 3.67
N SER A 430 8.05 5.53 4.53
CA SER A 430 7.13 4.40 4.48
C SER A 430 5.70 4.87 4.26
N GLY A 431 5.05 4.34 3.24
CA GLY A 431 3.61 4.49 3.04
C GLY A 431 2.82 3.46 3.81
N ILE A 432 1.53 3.36 3.50
CA ILE A 432 0.63 2.35 4.06
C ILE A 432 1.01 0.99 3.46
N GLN A 433 1.33 0.02 4.32
CA GLN A 433 1.87 -1.29 3.93
C GLN A 433 0.81 -2.39 3.90
N THR A 434 -0.45 -2.03 3.68
CA THR A 434 -1.53 -2.98 3.49
C THR A 434 -1.28 -3.83 2.25
N LEU A 435 -1.79 -5.06 2.29
CA LEU A 435 -1.77 -5.94 1.12
C LEU A 435 -2.60 -5.31 0.01
N THR A 436 -1.95 -5.00 -1.10
CA THR A 436 -2.61 -4.50 -2.30
C THR A 436 -2.67 -5.59 -3.36
N PHE A 437 -3.65 -5.47 -4.25
CA PHE A 437 -3.67 -6.36 -5.40
C PHE A 437 -2.46 -6.11 -6.29
N PRO A 438 -1.85 -7.17 -6.85
CA PRO A 438 -0.73 -7.01 -7.75
C PRO A 438 -1.17 -6.17 -8.95
N GLN A 439 -0.31 -5.26 -9.32
CA GLN A 439 -0.52 -4.44 -10.50
C GLN A 439 -0.23 -5.25 -11.77
N PRO A 440 -0.90 -4.96 -12.89
CA PRO A 440 -0.79 -5.75 -14.12
C PRO A 440 0.62 -5.77 -14.74
N PHE A 441 1.57 -5.02 -14.22
CA PHE A 441 2.95 -4.92 -14.73
C PHE A 441 4.02 -5.12 -13.66
N SER A 442 3.75 -5.96 -12.67
CA SER A 442 4.77 -6.36 -11.69
C SER A 442 5.92 -7.09 -12.38
N LYS A 443 7.16 -6.80 -11.97
CA LYS A 443 8.35 -7.54 -12.44
C LYS A 443 8.25 -9.04 -12.18
N ASP A 444 7.58 -9.44 -11.12
CA ASP A 444 7.30 -10.84 -10.80
C ASP A 444 6.39 -11.53 -11.81
N ASP A 445 5.49 -10.82 -12.47
CA ASP A 445 4.58 -11.39 -13.47
C ASP A 445 5.32 -11.81 -14.75
N VAL A 446 6.43 -11.17 -15.07
CA VAL A 446 7.29 -11.56 -16.19
C VAL A 446 7.87 -12.96 -15.97
N VAL A 447 8.18 -13.30 -14.72
CA VAL A 447 8.76 -14.61 -14.35
C VAL A 447 7.69 -15.69 -14.21
N ARG A 448 6.47 -15.31 -13.90
CA ARG A 448 5.37 -16.24 -13.56
C ARG A 448 4.35 -16.40 -14.70
N ARG A 449 4.76 -16.71 -15.87
CA ARG A 449 3.90 -17.05 -17.01
C ARG A 449 3.02 -18.29 -16.80
N VAL A 450 2.87 -18.77 -15.59
CA VAL A 450 2.12 -19.97 -15.30
C VAL A 450 0.83 -19.62 -14.60
N GLY A 451 -0.25 -19.72 -15.34
CA GLY A 451 -1.55 -19.99 -14.77
C GLY A 451 -2.52 -18.82 -14.78
N GLN A 452 -3.69 -19.20 -15.19
CA GLN A 452 -4.92 -18.45 -15.09
C GLN A 452 -4.99 -17.71 -13.74
N HIS A 453 -5.15 -16.40 -13.78
CA HIS A 453 -5.37 -15.58 -12.61
C HIS A 453 -6.60 -16.09 -11.87
N ALA A 454 -6.39 -16.74 -10.74
CA ALA A 454 -7.50 -17.00 -9.82
C ALA A 454 -8.06 -15.63 -9.38
N PRO A 455 -9.36 -15.42 -9.39
CA PRO A 455 -9.95 -14.15 -8.96
C PRO A 455 -9.52 -13.90 -7.53
N THR A 456 -8.77 -12.82 -7.31
CA THR A 456 -8.26 -12.45 -6.00
C THR A 456 -9.43 -11.96 -5.17
N ARG A 457 -9.76 -12.66 -4.09
CA ARG A 457 -10.86 -12.27 -3.19
C ARG A 457 -10.42 -11.04 -2.39
N LEU A 458 -11.20 -9.97 -2.47
CA LEU A 458 -11.05 -8.82 -1.57
C LEU A 458 -11.26 -9.27 -0.12
N LEU A 459 -10.36 -8.88 0.76
CA LEU A 459 -10.44 -9.17 2.19
C LEU A 459 -10.48 -7.87 2.99
N LYS A 460 -11.20 -7.96 4.12
CA LYS A 460 -11.24 -6.89 5.11
C LYS A 460 -9.85 -6.68 5.71
N THR A 461 -9.41 -5.43 5.77
CA THR A 461 -8.21 -5.04 6.51
C THR A 461 -8.64 -4.57 7.90
N PRO A 462 -8.36 -5.32 8.97
CA PRO A 462 -8.63 -4.85 10.32
C PRO A 462 -7.87 -3.55 10.59
N ALA A 463 -8.61 -2.54 11.03
CA ALA A 463 -8.07 -1.22 11.34
C ALA A 463 -8.76 -0.65 12.59
N THR A 464 -8.05 0.15 13.36
CA THR A 464 -8.60 0.83 14.53
C THR A 464 -7.79 2.08 14.84
N VAL A 465 -8.43 3.09 15.42
CA VAL A 465 -7.77 4.31 15.90
C VAL A 465 -7.43 4.12 17.38
N SER A 466 -6.28 4.62 17.83
CA SER A 466 -5.90 4.56 19.22
C SER A 466 -6.77 5.53 20.05
N PRO A 467 -7.47 5.06 21.10
CA PRO A 467 -8.19 5.97 21.98
C PRO A 467 -7.28 6.89 22.80
N ALA A 468 -6.06 6.43 23.10
CA ALA A 468 -5.08 7.22 23.83
C ALA A 468 -4.45 8.33 22.98
N ASP A 469 -4.32 8.09 21.67
CA ASP A 469 -3.78 9.06 20.71
C ASP A 469 -4.61 9.01 19.41
N PRO A 470 -5.63 9.84 19.27
CA PRO A 470 -6.52 9.86 18.11
C PRO A 470 -5.83 10.22 16.78
N SER A 471 -4.59 10.75 16.83
CA SER A 471 -3.80 11.01 15.64
C SER A 471 -3.21 9.74 15.02
N ARG A 472 -3.28 8.59 15.70
CA ARG A 472 -2.68 7.34 15.26
C ARG A 472 -3.71 6.31 14.86
N ILE A 473 -3.54 5.77 13.67
CA ILE A 473 -4.31 4.63 13.18
C ILE A 473 -3.43 3.38 13.14
N HIS A 474 -4.00 2.27 13.56
CA HIS A 474 -3.38 0.96 13.53
C HIS A 474 -4.01 0.11 12.43
N LEU A 475 -3.19 -0.43 11.55
CA LEU A 475 -3.59 -1.19 10.37
C LEU A 475 -2.95 -2.58 10.40
N CYS A 476 -3.72 -3.62 10.12
CA CYS A 476 -3.15 -4.94 9.91
C CYS A 476 -2.53 -5.03 8.52
N VAL A 477 -1.24 -5.33 8.48
CA VAL A 477 -0.43 -5.38 7.26
C VAL A 477 0.29 -6.72 7.12
N GLY A 478 0.69 -7.04 5.90
CA GLY A 478 1.50 -8.21 5.63
C GLY A 478 2.99 -7.99 5.95
N SER A 479 3.80 -8.97 5.57
CA SER A 479 5.27 -8.91 5.67
C SER A 479 5.89 -7.92 4.69
N GLY A 480 5.09 -7.21 3.91
CA GLY A 480 5.52 -6.21 2.93
C GLY A 480 5.57 -6.72 1.50
N GLN A 481 5.45 -8.00 1.28
CA GLN A 481 5.45 -8.57 -0.07
C GLN A 481 4.06 -8.48 -0.70
N GLN A 482 4.02 -8.18 -1.98
CA GLN A 482 2.79 -8.24 -2.75
C GLN A 482 2.23 -9.67 -2.76
N ILE A 483 0.90 -9.76 -2.88
CA ILE A 483 0.22 -11.05 -2.97
C ILE A 483 0.73 -11.78 -4.21
N SER A 484 1.50 -12.82 -3.96
CA SER A 484 1.89 -13.76 -5.00
C SER A 484 0.67 -14.56 -5.46
N TYR A 485 0.45 -14.66 -6.75
CA TYR A 485 -0.60 -15.50 -7.36
C TYR A 485 -0.49 -17.00 -7.03
N SER A 486 0.52 -17.43 -6.29
CA SER A 486 0.77 -18.82 -5.96
C SER A 486 -0.19 -19.45 -4.94
N GLY A 487 -1.35 -18.90 -4.69
CA GLY A 487 -2.49 -19.60 -4.07
C GLY A 487 -2.49 -19.73 -2.54
N SER A 488 -1.57 -19.12 -1.83
CA SER A 488 -1.71 -18.88 -0.40
C SER A 488 -2.49 -17.57 -0.21
N GLY A 489 -3.58 -17.60 0.55
CA GLY A 489 -4.36 -16.41 0.84
C GLY A 489 -3.49 -15.29 1.46
N PRO A 490 -3.94 -14.04 1.41
CA PRO A 490 -3.19 -12.91 1.96
C PRO A 490 -3.01 -13.10 3.47
N SER A 491 -1.77 -12.92 3.92
CA SER A 491 -1.38 -13.00 5.32
C SER A 491 -1.17 -11.59 5.85
N THR A 492 -1.73 -11.30 7.04
CA THR A 492 -1.58 -10.00 7.72
C THR A 492 -1.07 -10.21 9.14
N PRO A 493 0.19 -10.66 9.30
CA PRO A 493 0.72 -11.04 10.61
C PRO A 493 1.17 -9.86 11.47
N MET A 494 1.21 -8.65 10.92
CA MET A 494 1.81 -7.48 11.54
C MET A 494 0.78 -6.36 11.71
N ILE A 495 1.06 -5.47 12.67
CA ILE A 495 0.38 -4.19 12.84
C ILE A 495 1.33 -3.07 12.44
N GLN A 496 0.86 -2.15 11.62
CA GLN A 496 1.53 -0.88 11.31
C GLN A 496 0.81 0.25 12.02
N THR A 497 1.54 1.07 12.75
CA THR A 497 1.06 2.31 13.33
C THR A 497 1.40 3.45 12.38
N LEU A 498 0.40 4.19 11.96
CA LEU A 498 0.54 5.34 11.07
C LEU A 498 0.07 6.60 11.80
N ASP A 499 0.89 7.64 11.73
CA ASP A 499 0.51 8.97 12.20
C ASP A 499 -0.31 9.67 11.10
N LEU A 500 -1.56 10.03 11.42
CA LEU A 500 -2.47 10.69 10.50
C LEU A 500 -2.05 12.13 10.18
N THR A 501 -1.25 12.78 11.04
CA THR A 501 -0.83 14.16 10.85
C THR A 501 0.35 14.27 9.89
N THR A 502 1.31 13.34 9.97
CA THR A 502 2.51 13.32 9.12
C THR A 502 2.42 12.29 7.99
N MET A 503 1.44 11.37 8.06
CA MET A 503 1.33 10.21 7.16
C MET A 503 2.57 9.32 7.14
N GLN A 504 3.34 9.34 8.21
CA GLN A 504 4.51 8.47 8.38
C GLN A 504 4.18 7.22 9.17
N GLY A 505 4.83 6.12 8.82
CA GLY A 505 4.82 4.91 9.62
C GLY A 505 5.65 5.10 10.88
N VAL A 506 4.99 5.06 12.04
CA VAL A 506 5.64 5.21 13.35
C VAL A 506 6.32 3.92 13.76
N SER A 507 5.60 2.81 13.65
CA SER A 507 6.10 1.48 14.05
C SER A 507 5.45 0.37 13.21
N LYS A 508 6.14 -0.75 13.13
CA LYS A 508 5.63 -2.00 12.57
C LYS A 508 6.01 -3.14 13.49
N GLN A 509 5.03 -3.87 14.01
CA GLN A 509 5.24 -4.92 14.98
C GLN A 509 4.51 -6.20 14.56
N ALA A 510 5.14 -7.36 14.77
CA ALA A 510 4.52 -8.65 14.57
C ALA A 510 3.53 -8.96 15.69
N LEU A 511 2.26 -9.24 15.36
CA LEU A 511 1.24 -9.69 16.29
C LEU A 511 1.09 -11.21 16.30
N THR A 512 1.58 -11.87 15.26
CA THR A 512 1.56 -13.32 15.15
C THR A 512 2.89 -13.82 14.59
N ARG A 513 3.05 -15.13 14.48
CA ARG A 513 4.27 -15.72 13.91
C ARG A 513 4.45 -15.23 12.46
N THR A 514 5.67 -14.88 12.12
CA THR A 514 6.06 -14.44 10.80
C THR A 514 7.13 -15.34 10.22
N ASN A 515 7.14 -15.46 8.91
CA ASN A 515 8.23 -16.10 8.17
C ASN A 515 9.15 -14.99 7.65
N PRO A 516 10.32 -14.75 8.25
CA PRO A 516 11.17 -13.61 7.90
C PRO A 516 11.84 -13.74 6.52
N THR A 517 11.77 -14.92 5.91
CA THR A 517 12.40 -15.16 4.60
C THR A 517 11.50 -15.99 3.68
N ASP A 518 11.41 -15.58 2.44
CA ASP A 518 10.73 -16.34 1.38
C ASP A 518 11.43 -17.65 0.99
N ILE A 519 12.63 -17.85 1.51
CA ILE A 519 13.45 -19.05 1.22
C ILE A 519 12.88 -20.26 1.96
N ASN A 520 12.22 -20.05 3.08
CA ASN A 520 11.61 -21.12 3.85
C ASN A 520 10.38 -21.65 3.12
N VAL A 521 10.47 -22.86 2.65
CA VAL A 521 9.39 -23.55 1.95
C VAL A 521 8.95 -24.79 2.71
N THR A 522 7.70 -25.21 2.50
CA THR A 522 7.18 -26.46 3.01
C THR A 522 7.92 -27.65 2.40
N SER A 523 7.76 -28.84 2.98
CA SER A 523 8.36 -30.08 2.44
C SER A 523 7.95 -30.36 0.97
N LYS A 524 6.86 -29.79 0.51
CA LYS A 524 6.39 -29.87 -0.88
C LYS A 524 6.86 -28.72 -1.79
N GLY A 525 7.74 -27.83 -1.28
CA GLY A 525 8.31 -26.71 -2.05
C GLY A 525 7.41 -25.49 -2.17
N TYR A 526 6.32 -25.38 -1.42
CA TYR A 526 5.47 -24.21 -1.39
C TYR A 526 5.89 -23.22 -0.29
N THR A 527 5.60 -21.96 -0.49
CA THR A 527 5.83 -20.92 0.54
C THR A 527 5.03 -21.22 1.82
N VAL A 528 5.66 -21.01 2.97
CA VAL A 528 5.02 -21.18 4.28
C VAL A 528 3.95 -20.10 4.44
N THR A 529 2.71 -20.52 4.73
CA THR A 529 1.61 -19.59 5.01
C THR A 529 1.71 -19.06 6.43
N GLU A 530 1.52 -17.75 6.59
CA GLU A 530 1.49 -17.07 7.87
C GLU A 530 0.06 -16.93 8.39
N PRO A 531 -0.15 -16.84 9.71
CA PRO A 531 -1.44 -16.49 10.30
C PRO A 531 -1.90 -15.11 9.84
N ARG A 532 -3.22 -14.90 9.86
CA ARG A 532 -3.83 -13.60 9.60
C ARG A 532 -4.55 -13.09 10.85
N ILE A 533 -4.47 -11.81 11.10
CA ILE A 533 -5.27 -11.15 12.11
C ILE A 533 -6.67 -10.96 11.53
N THR A 534 -7.69 -11.42 12.25
CA THR A 534 -9.10 -11.37 11.81
C THR A 534 -9.84 -10.18 12.39
N SER A 535 -9.55 -9.84 13.66
CA SER A 535 -10.19 -8.72 14.35
C SER A 535 -9.24 -8.10 15.36
N MET A 536 -9.45 -6.82 15.65
CA MET A 536 -8.77 -6.11 16.73
C MET A 536 -9.68 -5.05 17.32
N ALA A 537 -9.54 -4.84 18.64
CA ALA A 537 -10.29 -3.85 19.40
C ALA A 537 -9.45 -3.29 20.54
N TYR A 538 -9.53 -1.98 20.76
CA TYR A 538 -8.94 -1.30 21.92
C TYR A 538 -9.92 -1.25 23.08
N SER A 539 -9.41 -1.32 24.31
CA SER A 539 -10.17 -0.86 25.49
C SER A 539 -10.40 0.66 25.40
N ALA A 540 -11.47 1.16 26.00
CA ALA A 540 -11.86 2.56 25.95
C ALA A 540 -10.76 3.55 26.39
N ASP A 541 -9.93 3.14 27.37
CA ASP A 541 -8.79 3.94 27.87
C ASP A 541 -7.51 3.79 27.03
N GLY A 542 -7.52 2.96 25.98
CA GLY A 542 -6.37 2.72 25.12
C GLY A 542 -5.22 1.93 25.74
N LYS A 543 -5.38 1.40 26.98
CA LYS A 543 -4.29 0.65 27.65
C LYS A 543 -4.14 -0.78 27.17
N TRP A 544 -5.22 -1.36 26.62
CA TRP A 544 -5.27 -2.74 26.19
C TRP A 544 -5.72 -2.84 24.73
N LEU A 545 -5.04 -3.69 24.00
CA LEU A 545 -5.44 -4.10 22.66
C LEU A 545 -5.73 -5.61 22.68
N ALA A 546 -6.91 -6.01 22.23
CA ALA A 546 -7.25 -7.40 21.96
C ALA A 546 -7.14 -7.69 20.48
N THR A 547 -6.53 -8.83 20.11
CA THR A 547 -6.41 -9.28 18.72
C THR A 547 -6.78 -10.74 18.59
N THR A 548 -7.48 -11.09 17.53
CA THR A 548 -7.73 -12.49 17.15
C THR A 548 -6.96 -12.81 15.89
N ASP A 549 -6.25 -13.92 15.89
CA ASP A 549 -5.53 -14.42 14.73
C ASP A 549 -5.90 -15.88 14.42
N GLU A 550 -5.91 -16.17 13.14
CA GLU A 550 -6.28 -17.47 12.60
C GLU A 550 -5.22 -17.97 11.62
N TRP A 551 -4.90 -19.23 11.72
CA TRP A 551 -4.12 -19.95 10.74
C TRP A 551 -4.76 -21.28 10.38
N GLN A 552 -4.81 -21.54 9.08
CA GLN A 552 -5.27 -22.83 8.55
C GLN A 552 -4.30 -23.28 7.47
N PRO A 553 -3.76 -24.51 7.56
CA PRO A 553 -2.85 -25.00 6.53
C PRO A 553 -3.60 -25.14 5.21
N PRO A 554 -2.96 -24.78 4.08
CA PRO A 554 -3.53 -25.02 2.76
C PRO A 554 -3.83 -26.51 2.56
N THR A 555 -4.94 -26.84 1.90
CA THR A 555 -5.34 -28.22 1.63
C THR A 555 -4.28 -29.02 0.89
N ARG A 556 -3.47 -28.38 0.04
CA ARG A 556 -2.34 -28.98 -0.68
C ARG A 556 -1.21 -29.47 0.23
N ASP A 557 -1.07 -28.88 1.43
CA ASP A 557 0.01 -29.22 2.38
C ASP A 557 -0.42 -30.28 3.39
N VAL A 558 -1.73 -30.57 3.48
CA VAL A 558 -2.27 -31.60 4.37
C VAL A 558 -2.39 -32.94 3.62
N ASN A 559 -1.86 -33.99 4.23
CA ASN A 559 -2.07 -35.32 3.69
C ASN A 559 -3.47 -35.83 4.05
N SER A 560 -4.17 -36.39 3.10
CA SER A 560 -5.54 -36.92 3.28
C SER A 560 -5.66 -38.01 4.37
N LEU A 561 -4.54 -38.65 4.73
CA LEU A 561 -4.47 -39.63 5.81
C LEU A 561 -4.35 -39.03 7.22
N GLU A 562 -4.04 -37.73 7.32
CA GLU A 562 -3.78 -37.02 8.57
C GLU A 562 -4.90 -36.09 9.05
N GLY A 563 -6.08 -36.18 8.44
CA GLY A 563 -7.24 -35.34 8.74
C GLY A 563 -7.45 -34.21 7.74
N SER A 564 -8.48 -33.42 7.99
CA SER A 564 -8.84 -32.29 7.13
C SER A 564 -8.02 -31.02 7.51
N SER A 565 -7.87 -30.11 6.56
CA SER A 565 -7.23 -28.80 6.81
C SER A 565 -7.95 -28.01 7.93
N ALA A 566 -9.27 -28.18 8.06
CA ALA A 566 -10.06 -27.51 9.08
C ALA A 566 -9.79 -28.03 10.50
N GLU A 567 -9.46 -29.32 10.66
CA GLU A 567 -9.09 -29.89 11.97
C GLU A 567 -7.76 -29.35 12.51
N ARG A 568 -6.90 -28.86 11.60
CA ARG A 568 -5.60 -28.29 11.94
C ARG A 568 -5.62 -26.76 12.04
N ARG A 569 -6.81 -26.15 12.08
CA ARG A 569 -6.96 -24.72 12.29
C ARG A 569 -6.42 -24.33 13.66
N GLU A 570 -5.68 -23.24 13.70
CA GLU A 570 -5.21 -22.62 14.94
C GLU A 570 -5.85 -21.24 15.06
N VAL A 571 -6.48 -20.96 16.18
CA VAL A 571 -7.05 -19.65 16.49
C VAL A 571 -6.55 -19.22 17.87
N TYR A 572 -6.08 -17.98 17.95
CA TYR A 572 -5.57 -17.38 19.16
C TYR A 572 -6.28 -16.06 19.45
N LEU A 573 -6.59 -15.84 20.72
CA LEU A 573 -6.96 -14.54 21.26
C LEU A 573 -5.79 -14.04 22.10
N LYS A 574 -5.30 -12.83 21.79
CA LYS A 574 -4.15 -12.22 22.43
C LYS A 574 -4.53 -10.88 23.02
N PHE A 575 -4.00 -10.61 24.21
CA PHE A 575 -4.15 -9.34 24.91
C PHE A 575 -2.79 -8.68 25.06
N TRP A 576 -2.73 -7.44 24.60
CA TRP A 576 -1.53 -6.63 24.55
C TRP A 576 -1.68 -5.43 25.48
N ALA A 577 -0.68 -5.16 26.31
CA ALA A 577 -0.56 -3.90 27.02
C ALA A 577 0.08 -2.87 26.09
N VAL A 578 -0.50 -1.68 26.04
CA VAL A 578 -0.01 -0.57 25.25
C VAL A 578 0.86 0.33 26.11
N SER A 579 2.12 0.53 25.73
CA SER A 579 3.00 1.49 26.38
C SER A 579 2.50 2.91 26.13
N GLN A 580 2.45 3.73 27.15
CA GLN A 580 1.99 5.12 27.01
C GLN A 580 3.07 6.04 26.40
N GLU A 581 4.33 5.65 26.46
CA GLU A 581 5.44 6.47 25.99
C GLU A 581 5.63 6.34 24.48
N ASP A 582 5.75 5.09 24.01
CA ASP A 582 6.09 4.78 22.60
C ASP A 582 4.97 4.05 21.85
N GLN A 583 3.83 3.79 22.49
CA GLN A 583 2.71 3.01 21.93
C GLN A 583 3.10 1.59 21.47
N SER A 584 4.22 1.06 21.98
CA SER A 584 4.63 -0.32 21.72
C SER A 584 3.68 -1.31 22.40
N LEU A 585 3.51 -2.47 21.78
CA LEU A 585 2.59 -3.51 22.26
C LEU A 585 3.39 -4.62 22.96
N GLU A 586 3.08 -4.86 24.24
CA GLU A 586 3.63 -5.96 25.01
C GLU A 586 2.59 -7.07 25.15
N LEU A 587 2.92 -8.29 24.72
CA LEU A 587 2.01 -9.44 24.82
C LEU A 587 1.91 -9.88 26.30
N ILE A 588 0.74 -9.72 26.89
CA ILE A 588 0.49 -10.10 28.28
C ILE A 588 -0.14 -11.49 28.39
N ALA A 589 -1.10 -11.80 27.52
CA ALA A 589 -1.76 -13.10 27.55
C ALA A 589 -2.09 -13.59 26.13
N ARG A 590 -1.95 -14.90 25.93
CA ARG A 590 -2.37 -15.61 24.74
C ARG A 590 -3.29 -16.76 25.15
N ILE A 591 -4.49 -16.77 24.60
CA ILE A 591 -5.48 -17.81 24.81
C ILE A 591 -5.56 -18.64 23.54
N ASN A 592 -5.28 -19.93 23.67
CA ASN A 592 -5.33 -20.88 22.57
C ASN A 592 -6.76 -21.39 22.42
N ALA A 593 -7.27 -21.45 21.20
CA ALA A 593 -8.61 -21.92 20.89
C ALA A 593 -9.67 -21.29 21.81
N PRO A 594 -9.87 -19.96 21.77
CA PRO A 594 -10.85 -19.28 22.63
C PRO A 594 -12.26 -19.85 22.47
N HIS A 595 -12.57 -20.45 21.34
CA HIS A 595 -13.76 -21.22 21.02
C HIS A 595 -13.35 -22.61 20.55
N TYR A 596 -13.96 -23.64 21.18
CA TYR A 596 -13.55 -25.03 20.99
C TYR A 596 -14.73 -26.01 21.07
N THR A 597 -14.91 -26.81 20.03
CA THR A 597 -15.92 -27.89 19.91
C THR A 597 -15.28 -29.23 19.49
N GLY A 598 -14.16 -29.61 20.09
CA GLY A 598 -13.34 -30.73 19.65
C GLY A 598 -12.25 -30.34 18.66
N ARG A 599 -12.34 -29.18 18.06
CA ARG A 599 -11.33 -28.50 17.23
C ARG A 599 -11.35 -27.00 17.53
N SER A 600 -10.33 -26.27 17.10
CA SER A 600 -10.26 -24.82 17.20
C SER A 600 -11.26 -24.19 16.23
N GLU A 601 -12.25 -23.48 16.77
CA GLU A 601 -13.27 -22.81 15.94
C GLU A 601 -12.92 -21.36 15.67
N PRO A 602 -13.34 -20.78 14.53
CA PRO A 602 -13.10 -19.38 14.22
C PRO A 602 -13.85 -18.45 15.16
N VAL A 603 -13.25 -17.30 15.42
CA VAL A 603 -13.89 -16.18 16.12
C VAL A 603 -14.53 -15.28 15.06
N TYR A 604 -15.84 -15.12 15.13
CA TYR A 604 -16.59 -14.29 14.19
C TYR A 604 -16.60 -12.82 14.55
N GLY A 605 -16.60 -12.48 15.84
CA GLY A 605 -16.65 -11.11 16.31
C GLY A 605 -15.83 -10.89 17.59
N LEU A 606 -15.27 -9.69 17.70
CA LEU A 606 -14.56 -9.19 18.88
C LEU A 606 -15.06 -7.76 19.13
N ALA A 607 -15.54 -7.50 20.35
CA ALA A 607 -15.98 -6.18 20.78
C ALA A 607 -15.34 -5.81 22.12
N ALA A 608 -15.06 -4.53 22.32
CA ALA A 608 -14.60 -3.96 23.60
C ALA A 608 -15.75 -3.26 24.30
N ASP A 609 -15.81 -3.39 25.62
CA ASP A 609 -16.74 -2.64 26.46
C ASP A 609 -16.33 -1.15 26.48
N PRO A 610 -17.24 -0.20 26.25
CA PRO A 610 -16.91 1.21 26.21
C PRO A 610 -16.52 1.82 27.57
N HIS A 611 -16.79 1.16 28.69
CA HIS A 611 -16.55 1.70 30.03
C HIS A 611 -15.61 0.86 30.90
N SER A 612 -15.36 -0.37 30.53
CA SER A 612 -14.51 -1.28 31.29
C SER A 612 -13.41 -1.91 30.43
N HIS A 613 -12.54 -2.69 31.03
CA HIS A 613 -11.50 -3.42 30.32
C HIS A 613 -11.99 -4.81 29.84
N ARG A 614 -13.30 -5.00 29.70
CA ARG A 614 -13.88 -6.27 29.23
C ARG A 614 -13.87 -6.34 27.70
N PHE A 615 -13.68 -7.53 27.20
CA PHE A 615 -13.84 -7.84 25.79
C PHE A 615 -14.82 -9.01 25.64
N ALA A 616 -15.61 -8.96 24.57
CA ALA A 616 -16.52 -10.04 24.20
C ALA A 616 -16.05 -10.70 22.91
N THR A 617 -16.11 -12.04 22.87
CA THR A 617 -15.87 -12.81 21.63
C THR A 617 -17.05 -13.71 21.36
N ILE A 618 -17.39 -13.90 20.08
CA ILE A 618 -18.37 -14.86 19.59
C ILE A 618 -17.71 -15.79 18.58
N GLY A 619 -17.96 -17.09 18.68
CA GLY A 619 -17.37 -18.10 17.82
C GLY A 619 -18.40 -18.99 17.12
N GLU A 620 -17.92 -19.90 16.26
CA GLU A 620 -18.76 -20.88 15.55
C GLU A 620 -19.46 -21.85 16.51
N ASP A 621 -18.96 -21.97 17.75
CA ASP A 621 -19.57 -22.80 18.81
C ASP A 621 -20.89 -22.26 19.36
N GLY A 622 -21.38 -21.11 18.89
CA GLY A 622 -22.61 -20.50 19.39
C GLY A 622 -22.52 -19.91 20.78
N VAL A 623 -21.32 -19.66 21.26
CA VAL A 623 -21.05 -19.21 22.62
C VAL A 623 -20.42 -17.82 22.58
N VAL A 624 -20.88 -16.97 23.48
CA VAL A 624 -20.23 -15.68 23.76
C VAL A 624 -19.41 -15.78 25.02
N ARG A 625 -18.16 -15.31 24.98
CA ARG A 625 -17.26 -15.29 26.13
C ARG A 625 -16.85 -13.88 26.44
N LEU A 626 -16.95 -13.51 27.75
CA LEU A 626 -16.47 -12.26 28.28
C LEU A 626 -15.10 -12.48 28.92
N TRP A 627 -14.17 -11.61 28.57
CA TRP A 627 -12.77 -11.67 29.00
C TRP A 627 -12.42 -10.44 29.83
N GLU A 628 -11.78 -10.66 31.00
CA GLU A 628 -11.41 -9.58 31.92
C GLU A 628 -9.96 -9.73 32.39
N PRO A 629 -9.25 -8.58 32.59
CA PRO A 629 -7.91 -8.61 33.17
C PRO A 629 -7.99 -8.86 34.68
N THR A 630 -7.16 -9.75 35.17
CA THR A 630 -6.99 -10.02 36.60
C THR A 630 -5.58 -9.74 37.03
N VAL A 631 -5.39 -9.11 38.20
CA VAL A 631 -4.05 -8.88 38.76
C VAL A 631 -3.52 -10.19 39.30
N ARG A 632 -2.30 -10.53 38.87
CA ARG A 632 -1.67 -11.79 39.28
C ARG A 632 -1.28 -11.74 40.75
N GLN A 633 -1.78 -12.71 41.54
CA GLN A 633 -1.47 -12.89 42.94
C GLN A 633 -0.84 -14.25 43.14
N ARG A 634 0.11 -14.32 44.08
CA ARG A 634 0.69 -15.55 44.55
C ARG A 634 0.60 -15.55 46.09
N ASP A 635 -0.11 -16.49 46.67
CA ASP A 635 -0.37 -16.59 48.12
C ASP A 635 -0.94 -15.28 48.70
N GLY A 636 -1.84 -14.59 47.99
CA GLY A 636 -2.43 -13.32 48.41
C GLY A 636 -1.54 -12.09 48.20
N VAL A 637 -0.31 -12.26 47.69
CA VAL A 637 0.63 -11.17 47.43
C VAL A 637 0.62 -10.83 45.94
N LEU A 638 0.54 -9.53 45.62
CA LEU A 638 0.58 -9.04 44.26
C LEU A 638 1.95 -9.33 43.62
N VAL A 639 1.94 -10.03 42.49
CA VAL A 639 3.17 -10.31 41.72
C VAL A 639 3.53 -9.08 40.90
N LYS A 640 4.73 -8.58 41.13
CA LYS A 640 5.28 -7.45 40.36
C LYS A 640 6.31 -7.95 39.35
N GLY A 641 6.25 -7.44 38.15
CA GLY A 641 7.22 -7.68 37.09
C GLY A 641 8.44 -6.76 37.18
N LYS A 642 9.19 -6.70 36.11
CA LYS A 642 10.28 -5.73 35.95
C LYS A 642 9.73 -4.31 36.16
N PHE A 643 10.49 -3.44 36.78
CA PHE A 643 10.14 -2.05 37.11
C PHE A 643 8.97 -1.88 38.10
N GLY A 644 8.63 -2.91 38.90
CA GLY A 644 7.60 -2.83 39.94
C GLY A 644 6.15 -2.77 39.42
N ARG A 645 5.93 -2.92 38.11
CA ARG A 645 4.59 -2.94 37.48
C ARG A 645 3.85 -4.22 37.88
N GLN A 646 2.53 -4.09 38.13
CA GLN A 646 1.69 -5.24 38.45
C GLN A 646 1.57 -6.14 37.20
N LEU A 647 1.71 -7.45 37.39
CA LEU A 647 1.48 -8.41 36.34
C LEU A 647 0.00 -8.74 36.22
N HIS A 648 -0.50 -8.70 35.03
CA HIS A 648 -1.88 -9.05 34.71
C HIS A 648 -1.96 -10.41 34.01
N SER A 649 -3.08 -11.07 34.19
CA SER A 649 -3.51 -12.23 33.40
C SER A 649 -4.93 -11.99 32.88
N TRP A 650 -5.32 -12.65 31.81
CA TRP A 650 -6.65 -12.55 31.27
C TRP A 650 -7.38 -13.87 31.46
N ALA A 651 -8.62 -13.80 31.88
CA ALA A 651 -9.46 -14.97 32.10
C ALA A 651 -10.85 -14.76 31.54
N CYS A 652 -11.51 -15.85 31.17
CA CYS A 652 -12.92 -15.81 30.80
C CYS A 652 -13.72 -15.63 32.10
N SER A 653 -14.33 -14.44 32.28
CA SER A 653 -15.17 -14.14 33.42
C SER A 653 -16.55 -14.76 33.31
N ARG A 654 -17.06 -14.88 32.07
CA ARG A 654 -18.41 -15.41 31.81
C ARG A 654 -18.49 -16.09 30.45
N THR A 655 -19.32 -17.14 30.43
CA THR A 655 -19.69 -17.89 29.21
C THR A 655 -21.20 -17.85 29.04
N ILE A 656 -21.66 -17.44 27.87
CA ILE A 656 -23.07 -17.27 27.56
C ILE A 656 -23.40 -18.14 26.35
N TYR A 657 -24.31 -19.07 26.52
CA TYR A 657 -24.78 -19.97 25.45
C TYR A 657 -25.99 -19.34 24.79
N LEU A 658 -25.89 -19.11 23.46
CA LEU A 658 -26.95 -18.47 22.67
C LEU A 658 -28.01 -19.47 22.16
N GLN A 659 -27.64 -20.74 22.04
CA GLN A 659 -28.56 -21.80 21.65
C GLN A 659 -28.85 -22.69 22.85
N GLU A 660 -30.09 -22.89 23.17
CA GLU A 660 -30.51 -23.96 24.09
C GLU A 660 -30.10 -25.29 23.47
N ASN A 661 -29.55 -26.21 24.27
CA ASN A 661 -29.15 -27.54 23.84
C ASN A 661 -30.37 -28.29 23.36
N GLU A 662 -30.71 -28.21 22.10
CA GLU A 662 -31.52 -29.24 21.47
C GLU A 662 -30.67 -30.50 21.44
N GLU A 663 -31.18 -31.59 22.06
CA GLU A 663 -30.51 -32.90 22.02
C GLU A 663 -30.17 -33.25 20.57
N PRO A 664 -28.98 -33.75 20.29
CA PRO A 664 -28.52 -34.05 18.95
C PRO A 664 -29.44 -35.14 18.37
N VAL A 665 -30.29 -34.75 17.42
CA VAL A 665 -30.99 -35.69 16.54
C VAL A 665 -29.89 -36.33 15.67
N GLU A 666 -29.46 -37.51 16.13
CA GLU A 666 -28.49 -38.34 15.47
C GLU A 666 -28.99 -38.70 14.06
N GLN A 667 -28.33 -38.36 13.03
CA GLN A 667 -28.11 -39.03 11.76
C GLN A 667 -28.09 -38.14 10.51
N ASP A 668 -28.81 -37.00 10.45
CA ASP A 668 -28.77 -36.15 9.23
C ASP A 668 -27.99 -34.83 9.36
N ALA A 669 -27.52 -34.50 10.57
CA ALA A 669 -26.86 -33.23 10.86
C ALA A 669 -25.43 -33.12 10.29
N ILE A 670 -24.79 -34.24 9.97
CA ILE A 670 -23.41 -34.27 9.47
C ILE A 670 -23.33 -33.80 8.01
N ALA A 671 -24.34 -34.14 7.21
CA ALA A 671 -24.37 -33.75 5.79
C ALA A 671 -24.73 -32.26 5.60
N VAL A 672 -25.58 -31.69 6.47
CA VAL A 672 -26.02 -30.29 6.38
C VAL A 672 -24.97 -29.33 6.96
N LYS A 673 -24.26 -29.72 8.04
CA LYS A 673 -23.18 -28.92 8.61
C LYS A 673 -21.95 -28.77 7.69
N ALA A 674 -21.78 -29.63 6.70
CA ALA A 674 -20.63 -29.58 5.80
C ALA A 674 -20.68 -28.44 4.76
N PHE A 675 -21.82 -27.80 4.55
CA PHE A 675 -22.03 -26.81 3.49
C PHE A 675 -22.46 -25.41 3.95
N SER A 676 -22.87 -25.21 5.21
CA SER A 676 -23.25 -23.89 5.71
C SER A 676 -22.10 -23.25 6.49
N ARG A 677 -21.51 -22.18 5.94
CA ARG A 677 -20.61 -21.31 6.70
C ARG A 677 -21.45 -20.56 7.74
N GLY A 678 -21.15 -20.77 9.02
CA GLY A 678 -21.67 -19.94 10.08
C GLY A 678 -21.15 -18.51 9.96
N SER A 679 -21.92 -17.56 10.44
CA SER A 679 -21.53 -16.15 10.57
C SER A 679 -22.03 -15.62 11.91
N GLY A 680 -21.37 -14.58 12.42
CA GLY A 680 -21.74 -13.99 13.70
C GLY A 680 -21.11 -12.60 13.88
N ALA A 681 -21.70 -11.82 14.78
CA ALA A 681 -21.20 -10.52 15.18
C ALA A 681 -21.61 -10.21 16.61
N VAL A 682 -20.86 -9.32 17.28
CA VAL A 682 -21.10 -8.92 18.65
C VAL A 682 -20.81 -7.43 18.83
N SER A 683 -21.63 -6.73 19.60
CA SER A 683 -21.44 -5.31 19.92
C SER A 683 -22.00 -5.01 21.33
N PHE A 684 -21.28 -4.17 22.08
CA PHE A 684 -21.81 -3.59 23.32
C PHE A 684 -22.69 -2.37 23.02
N SER A 685 -23.64 -2.11 23.92
CA SER A 685 -24.32 -0.81 23.99
C SER A 685 -23.37 0.29 24.44
N ASP A 686 -23.71 1.53 24.17
CA ASP A 686 -22.88 2.70 24.50
C ASP A 686 -22.60 2.82 26.00
N ASP A 687 -23.48 2.28 26.87
CA ASP A 687 -23.34 2.23 28.32
C ASP A 687 -22.68 0.93 28.85
N GLY A 688 -22.37 -0.03 27.98
CA GLY A 688 -21.77 -1.31 28.34
C GLY A 688 -22.69 -2.27 29.11
N SER A 689 -23.95 -1.90 29.40
CA SER A 689 -24.91 -2.72 30.16
C SER A 689 -25.47 -3.88 29.37
N THR A 690 -25.59 -3.71 28.07
CA THR A 690 -26.21 -4.66 27.15
C THR A 690 -25.24 -5.10 26.07
N LEU A 691 -25.28 -6.39 25.73
CA LEU A 691 -24.50 -6.99 24.67
C LEU A 691 -25.45 -7.54 23.61
N VAL A 692 -25.32 -7.07 22.38
CA VAL A 692 -26.08 -7.56 21.24
C VAL A 692 -25.22 -8.55 20.48
N CYS A 693 -25.72 -9.77 20.29
CA CYS A 693 -25.01 -10.86 19.65
C CYS A 693 -25.87 -11.44 18.56
N ALA A 694 -25.31 -11.64 17.38
CA ALA A 694 -25.96 -12.37 16.31
C ALA A 694 -25.17 -13.61 15.94
N ILE A 695 -25.87 -14.67 15.73
CA ILE A 695 -25.30 -15.93 15.23
C ILE A 695 -26.30 -16.59 14.28
N GLY A 696 -25.76 -17.27 13.29
CA GLY A 696 -26.61 -18.04 12.40
C GLY A 696 -25.90 -18.58 11.18
N THR A 697 -26.69 -19.26 10.40
CA THR A 697 -26.34 -19.72 9.06
C THR A 697 -27.03 -18.84 8.02
N VAL A 698 -26.80 -19.06 6.75
CA VAL A 698 -27.41 -18.27 5.66
C VAL A 698 -28.96 -18.42 5.66
N HIS A 699 -29.50 -19.50 6.28
CA HIS A 699 -30.94 -19.81 6.25
C HIS A 699 -31.69 -19.48 7.56
N SER A 700 -30.98 -19.38 8.67
CA SER A 700 -31.57 -19.08 9.98
C SER A 700 -30.56 -18.31 10.81
N SER A 701 -30.91 -17.11 11.23
CA SER A 701 -30.06 -16.27 12.05
C SER A 701 -30.91 -15.48 13.03
N THR A 702 -30.46 -15.43 14.26
CA THR A 702 -31.13 -14.81 15.40
C THR A 702 -30.21 -13.76 16.04
N ILE A 703 -30.80 -12.67 16.51
CA ILE A 703 -30.10 -11.66 17.30
C ILE A 703 -30.54 -11.81 18.75
N HIS A 704 -29.60 -11.95 19.64
CA HIS A 704 -29.84 -12.04 21.08
C HIS A 704 -29.41 -10.78 21.78
N VAL A 705 -30.28 -10.24 22.62
CA VAL A 705 -29.98 -9.11 23.49
C VAL A 705 -29.69 -9.64 24.88
N VAL A 706 -28.48 -9.49 25.35
CA VAL A 706 -27.94 -10.11 26.55
C VAL A 706 -27.60 -9.02 27.59
N ASP A 707 -27.97 -9.25 28.82
CA ASP A 707 -27.56 -8.42 29.94
C ASP A 707 -26.11 -8.75 30.34
N THR A 708 -25.24 -7.79 30.28
CA THR A 708 -23.80 -7.99 30.45
C THR A 708 -23.44 -8.46 31.87
N GLU A 709 -24.16 -7.94 32.91
CA GLU A 709 -23.89 -8.29 34.29
C GLU A 709 -24.42 -9.66 34.68
N SER A 710 -25.64 -10.00 34.29
CA SER A 710 -26.21 -11.29 34.63
C SER A 710 -25.83 -12.40 33.65
N GLY A 711 -25.48 -12.06 32.43
CA GLY A 711 -25.23 -12.98 31.32
C GLY A 711 -26.49 -13.67 30.80
N LYS A 712 -27.66 -13.14 31.11
CA LYS A 712 -28.95 -13.69 30.69
C LYS A 712 -29.40 -13.05 29.39
N ILE A 713 -29.95 -13.86 28.52
CA ILE A 713 -30.63 -13.39 27.32
C ILE A 713 -31.93 -12.70 27.76
N ARG A 714 -32.08 -11.42 27.46
CA ARG A 714 -33.27 -10.62 27.76
C ARG A 714 -34.34 -10.76 26.67
N ASN A 715 -33.85 -10.74 25.40
CA ASN A 715 -34.74 -10.83 24.25
C ASN A 715 -34.02 -11.51 23.09
N SER A 716 -34.80 -12.14 22.19
CA SER A 716 -34.29 -12.75 20.97
C SER A 716 -35.12 -12.24 19.79
N LEU A 717 -34.47 -11.67 18.80
CA LEU A 717 -35.09 -11.03 17.66
C LEU A 717 -34.82 -11.88 16.40
N ASP A 718 -35.88 -12.35 15.81
CA ASP A 718 -35.82 -13.14 14.59
C ASP A 718 -36.29 -12.33 13.37
N GLY A 719 -35.84 -12.71 12.18
CA GLY A 719 -36.31 -12.12 10.91
C GLY A 719 -35.64 -10.78 10.54
N LEU A 720 -34.70 -10.26 11.34
CA LEU A 720 -33.99 -9.02 11.03
C LEU A 720 -32.79 -9.23 10.12
N ILE A 721 -32.34 -10.47 9.95
CA ILE A 721 -31.16 -10.80 9.17
C ILE A 721 -31.58 -11.51 7.89
N ASN A 722 -31.10 -11.01 6.76
CA ASN A 722 -31.28 -11.63 5.46
C ASN A 722 -29.93 -11.99 4.85
N GLY A 723 -29.60 -13.28 4.79
CA GLY A 723 -28.34 -13.77 4.29
C GLY A 723 -27.26 -13.89 5.38
N GLU A 724 -25.99 -13.68 5.00
CA GLU A 724 -24.82 -13.79 5.88
C GLU A 724 -24.71 -12.56 6.80
N ILE A 725 -24.53 -12.79 8.11
CA ILE A 725 -24.27 -11.73 9.08
C ILE A 725 -22.88 -11.16 8.79
N ARG A 726 -22.79 -9.85 8.58
CA ARG A 726 -21.55 -9.18 8.24
C ARG A 726 -21.02 -8.30 9.38
N ASP A 727 -21.89 -7.57 10.04
CA ASP A 727 -21.57 -6.77 11.23
C ASP A 727 -22.86 -6.40 11.96
N ILE A 728 -22.74 -6.15 13.27
CA ILE A 728 -23.77 -5.57 14.12
C ILE A 728 -23.13 -4.49 14.97
N ARG A 729 -23.84 -3.36 15.07
CA ARG A 729 -23.43 -2.26 15.94
C ARG A 729 -24.65 -1.69 16.68
N VAL A 730 -24.39 -1.20 17.86
CA VAL A 730 -25.38 -0.48 18.65
C VAL A 730 -25.08 1.02 18.54
N LEU A 731 -26.12 1.82 18.36
CA LEU A 731 -26.05 3.27 18.32
C LEU A 731 -27.21 3.82 19.18
N SER A 732 -26.90 4.29 20.38
CA SER A 732 -27.89 4.69 21.38
C SER A 732 -28.88 3.54 21.68
N SER A 733 -30.18 3.70 21.36
CA SER A 733 -31.20 2.68 21.51
C SER A 733 -31.34 1.76 20.29
N CYS A 734 -30.71 2.10 19.19
CA CYS A 734 -30.89 1.39 17.92
C CYS A 734 -29.81 0.34 17.68
N VAL A 735 -30.23 -0.81 17.15
CA VAL A 735 -29.36 -1.86 16.63
C VAL A 735 -29.28 -1.73 15.12
N VAL A 736 -28.07 -1.52 14.60
CA VAL A 736 -27.76 -1.49 13.18
C VAL A 736 -27.29 -2.87 12.76
N VAL A 737 -28.00 -3.54 11.91
CA VAL A 737 -27.70 -4.90 11.43
C VAL A 737 -27.29 -4.83 9.97
N LEU A 738 -26.09 -5.30 9.67
CA LEU A 738 -25.55 -5.38 8.32
C LEU A 738 -25.49 -6.84 7.86
N SER A 739 -26.30 -7.16 6.87
CA SER A 739 -26.33 -8.44 6.17
C SER A 739 -26.31 -8.20 4.64
N ASP A 740 -27.04 -8.91 3.85
CA ASP A 740 -27.34 -8.52 2.46
C ASP A 740 -28.28 -7.29 2.41
N CYS A 741 -28.94 -6.99 3.52
CA CYS A 741 -29.71 -5.77 3.78
C CYS A 741 -29.11 -5.04 4.99
N LEU A 742 -29.35 -3.73 5.03
CA LEU A 742 -29.13 -2.90 6.22
C LEU A 742 -30.47 -2.74 6.92
N MET A 743 -30.55 -3.15 8.19
CA MET A 743 -31.74 -3.04 9.01
C MET A 743 -31.43 -2.21 10.24
N LEU A 744 -32.32 -1.31 10.59
CA LEU A 744 -32.24 -0.50 11.81
C LEU A 744 -33.45 -0.78 12.70
N TYR A 745 -33.19 -1.29 13.90
CA TYR A 745 -34.17 -1.69 14.87
C TYR A 745 -33.99 -0.95 16.18
N ASP A 746 -35.08 -0.35 16.71
CA ASP A 746 -35.04 0.33 18.00
C ASP A 746 -35.44 -0.64 19.12
N LEU A 747 -34.51 -0.86 20.06
CA LEU A 747 -34.72 -1.77 21.19
C LEU A 747 -35.73 -1.23 22.22
N VAL A 748 -35.95 0.07 22.27
CA VAL A 748 -36.83 0.71 23.28
C VAL A 748 -38.26 0.71 22.81
N SER A 749 -38.51 1.09 21.57
CA SER A 749 -39.84 1.04 20.96
C SER A 749 -40.27 -0.33 20.51
N ASP A 750 -39.33 -1.28 20.39
CA ASP A 750 -39.50 -2.64 19.86
C ASP A 750 -40.04 -2.61 18.42
N GLU A 751 -39.54 -1.69 17.60
CA GLU A 751 -39.99 -1.48 16.23
C GLU A 751 -38.83 -1.44 15.23
N LEU A 752 -39.07 -1.96 14.02
CA LEU A 752 -38.18 -1.80 12.88
C LEU A 752 -38.35 -0.39 12.31
N LEU A 753 -37.32 0.45 12.47
CA LEU A 753 -37.35 1.82 11.96
C LEU A 753 -37.33 1.87 10.43
N TYR A 754 -36.37 1.16 9.83
CA TYR A 754 -36.31 1.01 8.38
C TYR A 754 -35.35 -0.11 7.93
N GLY A 755 -35.48 -0.50 6.67
CA GLY A 755 -34.57 -1.45 6.01
C GLY A 755 -34.18 -0.94 4.63
N VAL A 756 -32.90 -1.09 4.29
CA VAL A 756 -32.33 -0.73 2.97
C VAL A 756 -31.69 -1.94 2.34
N GLN A 757 -32.09 -2.28 1.13
CA GLN A 757 -31.50 -3.38 0.39
C GLN A 757 -30.20 -2.93 -0.27
N LEU A 758 -29.09 -3.57 0.08
CA LEU A 758 -27.75 -3.26 -0.43
C LEU A 758 -27.42 -4.00 -1.73
N ARG A 759 -28.12 -5.12 -1.99
CA ARG A 759 -27.91 -5.95 -3.17
C ARG A 759 -29.01 -5.73 -4.18
N ALA A 760 -28.70 -5.27 -5.38
CA ALA A 760 -29.60 -5.41 -6.51
C ALA A 760 -29.66 -6.91 -6.88
N ASN A 761 -30.86 -7.46 -7.06
CA ASN A 761 -31.08 -8.84 -7.51
C ASN A 761 -30.40 -9.07 -8.87
N GLU A 762 -29.16 -9.50 -8.85
CA GLU A 762 -28.48 -10.06 -10.02
C GLU A 762 -28.57 -11.58 -9.93
N ASN A 763 -28.86 -12.20 -11.07
CA ASN A 763 -29.16 -13.62 -11.28
C ASN A 763 -28.43 -14.56 -10.30
N PRO A 764 -29.17 -15.46 -9.61
CA PRO A 764 -28.61 -16.40 -8.62
C PRO A 764 -27.60 -17.40 -9.21
N ASP A 765 -27.50 -17.52 -10.53
CA ASP A 765 -26.67 -18.52 -11.22
C ASP A 765 -25.32 -17.96 -11.76
N GLY A 766 -24.98 -16.71 -11.49
CA GLY A 766 -23.68 -16.15 -11.86
C GLY A 766 -22.57 -16.55 -10.86
N PRO A 767 -21.31 -16.74 -11.28
CA PRO A 767 -20.19 -16.95 -10.36
C PRO A 767 -20.16 -15.79 -9.36
N GLY A 768 -20.45 -16.09 -8.09
CA GLY A 768 -20.70 -15.10 -7.04
C GLY A 768 -19.62 -14.04 -6.96
N VAL A 769 -19.99 -12.81 -7.29
CA VAL A 769 -19.14 -11.63 -7.05
C VAL A 769 -19.06 -11.43 -5.54
N SER A 770 -17.87 -11.57 -4.98
CA SER A 770 -17.65 -11.32 -3.56
C SER A 770 -17.87 -9.84 -3.28
N ILE A 771 -18.94 -9.49 -2.60
CA ILE A 771 -19.22 -8.14 -2.12
C ILE A 771 -18.58 -8.01 -0.75
N LEU A 772 -17.68 -7.04 -0.59
CA LEU A 772 -17.10 -6.67 0.69
C LEU A 772 -17.87 -5.49 1.25
N THR A 773 -18.41 -5.64 2.45
CA THR A 773 -19.13 -4.59 3.15
C THR A 773 -18.46 -4.27 4.47
N HIS A 774 -18.47 -2.98 4.82
CA HIS A 774 -17.95 -2.46 6.08
C HIS A 774 -18.98 -1.55 6.73
N MET A 775 -19.00 -1.53 8.05
CA MET A 775 -19.82 -0.63 8.84
C MET A 775 -18.99 -0.02 9.95
N ALA A 776 -19.19 1.27 10.18
CA ALA A 776 -18.65 1.98 11.32
C ALA A 776 -19.74 2.92 11.90
N VAL A 777 -19.73 3.07 13.21
CA VAL A 777 -20.70 3.90 13.94
C VAL A 777 -19.95 5.01 14.67
N ASP A 778 -20.44 6.24 14.57
CA ASP A 778 -19.96 7.38 15.36
C ASP A 778 -21.07 7.84 16.34
N PRO A 779 -20.97 7.47 17.63
CA PRO A 779 -21.96 7.85 18.63
C PRO A 779 -22.09 9.37 18.83
N ARG A 780 -21.04 10.14 18.52
CA ARG A 780 -21.03 11.60 18.74
C ARG A 780 -21.90 12.35 17.75
N THR A 781 -21.94 11.89 16.51
CA THR A 781 -22.82 12.48 15.48
C THR A 781 -24.13 11.73 15.35
N SER A 782 -24.32 10.65 16.12
CA SER A 782 -25.45 9.74 15.99
C SER A 782 -25.66 9.29 14.54
N THR A 783 -24.55 8.96 13.85
CA THR A 783 -24.56 8.50 12.47
C THR A 783 -23.84 7.16 12.34
N PHE A 784 -24.07 6.48 11.24
CA PHE A 784 -23.30 5.30 10.87
C PHE A 784 -23.02 5.30 9.37
N ALA A 785 -21.83 4.80 9.03
CA ALA A 785 -21.37 4.72 7.66
C ALA A 785 -21.36 3.26 7.19
N VAL A 786 -21.88 3.03 6.00
CA VAL A 786 -21.87 1.71 5.33
C VAL A 786 -21.13 1.83 4.02
N ALA A 787 -20.09 1.01 3.84
CA ALA A 787 -19.36 0.88 2.59
C ALA A 787 -19.69 -0.43 1.90
N VAL A 788 -19.91 -0.36 0.59
CA VAL A 788 -20.16 -1.52 -0.27
C VAL A 788 -19.13 -1.53 -1.39
N SER A 789 -18.32 -2.58 -1.44
CA SER A 789 -17.27 -2.76 -2.45
C SER A 789 -17.59 -3.97 -3.33
N ARG A 790 -17.63 -3.78 -4.64
CA ARG A 790 -17.90 -4.83 -5.62
C ARG A 790 -16.60 -5.33 -6.23
N GLY A 791 -16.42 -6.64 -6.34
CA GLY A 791 -15.20 -7.26 -6.88
C GLY A 791 -15.07 -7.16 -8.40
N LYS A 792 -16.10 -6.74 -9.13
CA LYS A 792 -16.07 -6.44 -10.56
C LYS A 792 -16.49 -5.00 -10.79
N VAL A 793 -15.79 -4.34 -11.70
CA VAL A 793 -16.19 -3.03 -12.20
C VAL A 793 -17.42 -3.23 -13.09
N ASP A 794 -18.57 -2.73 -12.64
CA ASP A 794 -19.78 -2.70 -13.45
C ASP A 794 -19.59 -1.75 -14.64
N SER A 795 -20.52 -1.80 -15.60
CA SER A 795 -20.55 -0.92 -16.79
C SER A 795 -20.45 0.57 -16.46
N ASP A 796 -20.71 0.97 -15.23
CA ASP A 796 -20.60 2.35 -14.74
C ASP A 796 -19.24 2.69 -14.10
N GLY A 797 -18.29 1.76 -14.06
CA GLY A 797 -16.88 2.00 -13.70
C GLY A 797 -16.59 2.30 -12.23
N VAL A 798 -17.55 2.15 -11.30
CA VAL A 798 -17.38 2.52 -9.89
C VAL A 798 -17.30 1.29 -8.99
N PRO A 799 -16.12 0.99 -8.41
CA PRO A 799 -15.93 -0.22 -7.62
C PRO A 799 -16.49 -0.14 -6.19
N SER A 800 -16.68 1.06 -5.61
CA SER A 800 -17.12 1.19 -4.22
C SER A 800 -17.94 2.45 -3.95
N GLU A 801 -18.88 2.32 -3.02
CA GLU A 801 -19.71 3.41 -2.53
C GLU A 801 -19.70 3.42 -0.99
N LEU A 802 -19.63 4.61 -0.41
CA LEU A 802 -19.85 4.85 1.02
C LEU A 802 -21.10 5.71 1.19
N ALA A 803 -22.00 5.25 2.03
CA ALA A 803 -23.20 5.97 2.41
C ALA A 803 -23.19 6.23 3.93
N VAL A 804 -23.51 7.44 4.34
CA VAL A 804 -23.67 7.83 5.75
C VAL A 804 -25.16 7.99 6.03
N PHE A 805 -25.63 7.35 7.09
CA PHE A 805 -27.04 7.32 7.51
C PHE A 805 -27.21 7.92 8.90
N THR A 806 -28.43 8.37 9.17
CA THR A 806 -28.91 8.73 10.49
C THR A 806 -30.05 7.79 10.90
N PRO A 807 -30.29 7.57 12.21
CA PRO A 807 -31.40 6.72 12.64
C PRO A 807 -32.78 7.22 12.22
N ASP A 808 -32.92 8.52 11.99
CA ASP A 808 -34.24 9.16 11.80
C ASP A 808 -34.83 8.93 10.39
N GLN A 809 -34.01 8.61 9.40
CA GLN A 809 -34.49 8.52 8.01
C GLN A 809 -33.71 7.48 7.21
N PRO A 810 -34.43 6.74 6.31
CA PRO A 810 -33.82 5.68 5.50
C PRO A 810 -32.95 6.22 4.36
N GLU A 811 -33.05 7.51 4.02
CA GLU A 811 -32.25 8.10 2.97
C GLU A 811 -30.87 8.50 3.53
N PRO A 812 -29.77 8.11 2.86
CA PRO A 812 -28.45 8.48 3.32
C PRO A 812 -28.24 10.01 3.25
N VAL A 813 -27.67 10.57 4.29
CA VAL A 813 -27.32 12.00 4.37
C VAL A 813 -26.23 12.35 3.35
N MET A 814 -25.34 11.38 3.08
CA MET A 814 -24.25 11.52 2.13
C MET A 814 -24.00 10.19 1.42
N VAL A 815 -23.72 10.25 0.12
CA VAL A 815 -23.20 9.13 -0.68
C VAL A 815 -22.00 9.60 -1.49
N HIS A 816 -20.88 8.88 -1.37
CA HIS A 816 -19.68 9.16 -2.14
C HIS A 816 -19.17 7.89 -2.83
N LYS A 817 -18.70 8.06 -4.07
CA LYS A 817 -18.15 6.97 -4.89
C LYS A 817 -16.64 7.02 -4.86
N PHE A 818 -16.02 5.89 -4.54
CA PHE A 818 -14.57 5.74 -4.47
C PHE A 818 -14.04 5.03 -5.72
N PRO A 819 -12.86 5.44 -6.22
CA PRO A 819 -12.27 4.84 -7.43
C PRO A 819 -11.79 3.40 -7.21
N HIS A 820 -11.47 3.05 -5.96
CA HIS A 820 -10.94 1.73 -5.59
C HIS A 820 -11.83 1.04 -4.55
N PRO A 821 -11.83 -0.30 -4.48
CA PRO A 821 -12.55 -1.04 -3.45
C PRO A 821 -12.12 -0.62 -2.04
N ILE A 822 -13.10 -0.37 -1.18
CA ILE A 822 -12.87 -0.05 0.23
C ILE A 822 -12.53 -1.35 0.98
N THR A 823 -11.45 -1.33 1.75
CA THR A 823 -10.98 -2.46 2.55
C THR A 823 -11.20 -2.29 4.05
N SER A 824 -11.40 -1.06 4.51
CA SER A 824 -11.73 -0.76 5.90
C SER A 824 -12.44 0.58 6.05
N VAL A 825 -13.37 0.65 7.01
CA VAL A 825 -14.00 1.90 7.48
C VAL A 825 -13.93 1.91 8.99
N VAL A 826 -13.43 3.00 9.56
CA VAL A 826 -13.26 3.17 11.01
C VAL A 826 -13.80 4.53 11.41
N ALA A 827 -14.54 4.60 12.52
CA ALA A 827 -14.94 5.89 13.09
C ALA A 827 -13.73 6.63 13.67
N SER A 828 -13.65 7.91 13.44
CA SER A 828 -12.61 8.75 14.01
C SER A 828 -12.88 9.02 15.49
N ILE A 829 -11.88 8.89 16.34
CA ILE A 829 -12.04 9.15 17.78
C ILE A 829 -11.81 10.64 18.10
N GLY A 830 -10.93 11.32 17.38
CA GLY A 830 -10.58 12.74 17.64
C GLY A 830 -11.49 13.76 16.98
N SER A 831 -12.25 13.38 15.95
CA SER A 831 -13.13 14.26 15.19
C SER A 831 -14.40 13.51 14.80
N SER A 832 -15.46 14.26 14.46
CA SER A 832 -16.68 13.66 13.93
C SER A 832 -16.47 13.14 12.52
N GLY A 833 -16.76 11.87 12.28
CA GLY A 833 -16.69 11.27 10.96
C GLY A 833 -15.92 9.97 10.89
N TYR A 834 -15.46 9.63 9.68
CA TYR A 834 -14.94 8.31 9.34
C TYR A 834 -13.63 8.39 8.58
N LEU A 835 -12.78 7.40 8.83
CA LEU A 835 -11.58 7.11 8.06
C LEU A 835 -11.86 5.91 7.15
N VAL A 836 -11.55 6.06 5.88
CA VAL A 836 -11.79 5.04 4.85
C VAL A 836 -10.46 4.66 4.21
N LEU A 837 -10.13 3.37 4.25
CA LEU A 837 -8.96 2.80 3.58
C LEU A 837 -9.41 2.04 2.35
N ASP A 838 -8.78 2.31 1.20
CA ASP A 838 -9.05 1.60 -0.04
C ASP A 838 -7.97 0.54 -0.39
N SER A 839 -8.23 -0.24 -1.44
CA SER A 839 -7.31 -1.28 -1.91
C SER A 839 -6.05 -0.76 -2.61
N ALA A 840 -5.99 0.54 -2.90
CA ALA A 840 -4.80 1.23 -3.42
C ALA A 840 -3.92 1.82 -2.30
N ALA A 841 -4.18 1.42 -1.04
CA ALA A 841 -3.50 1.94 0.15
C ALA A 841 -3.66 3.46 0.32
N GLN A 842 -4.82 4.02 -0.12
CA GLN A 842 -5.17 5.41 0.06
C GLN A 842 -6.10 5.56 1.26
N LEU A 843 -5.84 6.56 2.08
CA LEU A 843 -6.65 6.91 3.22
C LEU A 843 -7.45 8.17 2.92
N TRP A 844 -8.74 8.13 3.23
CA TRP A 844 -9.70 9.20 3.03
C TRP A 844 -10.36 9.57 4.35
N SER A 845 -10.64 10.83 4.57
CA SER A 845 -11.44 11.32 5.69
C SER A 845 -12.81 11.77 5.19
N VAL A 846 -13.84 11.37 5.89
CA VAL A 846 -15.22 11.76 5.66
C VAL A 846 -15.71 12.45 6.93
N THR A 847 -15.89 13.78 6.89
CA THR A 847 -16.17 14.60 8.07
C THR A 847 -17.42 15.44 7.87
N GLU A 848 -18.09 15.72 8.99
CA GLU A 848 -19.25 16.60 9.05
C GLU A 848 -18.81 18.03 9.37
N GLY A 849 -19.36 19.04 8.65
CA GLY A 849 -19.23 20.46 9.00
C GLY A 849 -18.02 21.20 8.40
N MET A 850 -17.84 22.44 8.88
CA MET A 850 -16.82 23.37 8.39
C MET A 850 -15.50 23.31 9.17
N ASP A 851 -15.38 22.45 10.18
CA ASP A 851 -14.18 22.41 11.01
C ASP A 851 -12.97 21.89 10.21
N THR A 852 -12.28 22.86 9.62
CA THR A 852 -10.98 22.66 8.94
C THR A 852 -9.87 22.19 9.87
N LYS A 853 -10.14 22.13 11.19
CA LYS A 853 -9.21 21.65 12.22
C LYS A 853 -9.35 20.17 12.56
N SER A 854 -10.44 19.54 12.14
CA SER A 854 -10.65 18.11 12.36
C SER A 854 -9.91 17.32 11.30
N LEU A 855 -8.89 16.57 11.71
CA LEU A 855 -8.06 15.73 10.85
C LEU A 855 -7.57 16.49 9.60
N ALA A 856 -6.78 17.54 9.81
CA ALA A 856 -5.82 17.91 8.80
C ALA A 856 -4.89 16.69 8.65
N PHE A 857 -5.25 15.76 7.74
CA PHE A 857 -4.26 14.85 7.20
C PHE A 857 -3.03 15.68 6.83
N ALA A 858 -1.84 15.11 6.93
CA ALA A 858 -0.61 15.75 6.58
C ALA A 858 -0.81 16.61 5.34
N GLN A 859 -0.97 17.89 5.57
CA GLN A 859 -0.87 18.84 4.49
C GLN A 859 0.63 18.92 4.18
N PRO A 860 1.02 18.85 2.92
CA PRO A 860 2.39 19.16 2.55
C PRO A 860 2.80 20.46 3.20
N LEU A 861 4.03 20.55 3.71
CA LEU A 861 4.54 21.76 4.39
C LEU A 861 4.30 23.05 3.58
N VAL A 862 4.34 22.94 2.26
CA VAL A 862 4.04 24.05 1.33
C VAL A 862 2.57 24.51 1.38
N ASP A 863 1.62 23.57 1.57
CA ASP A 863 0.20 23.90 1.66
C ASP A 863 -0.14 24.62 3.00
N LEU A 864 0.72 24.50 4.01
CA LEU A 864 0.64 25.26 5.26
C LEU A 864 1.10 26.72 5.10
N SER A 865 1.51 27.12 3.89
CA SER A 865 1.99 28.50 3.59
C SER A 865 3.22 28.93 4.38
N LEU A 866 3.95 28.01 5.00
CA LEU A 866 5.18 28.30 5.75
C LEU A 866 6.26 28.92 4.86
N ASP A 867 6.32 28.52 3.57
CA ASP A 867 7.25 29.12 2.61
C ASP A 867 6.86 30.56 2.19
N LYS A 868 5.59 30.95 2.37
CA LYS A 868 5.14 32.33 2.06
C LYS A 868 5.48 33.30 3.18
N VAL A 869 5.58 32.80 4.41
CA VAL A 869 5.94 33.61 5.57
C VAL A 869 7.40 34.06 5.49
N SER A 870 8.28 33.26 4.86
CA SER A 870 9.70 33.60 4.69
C SER A 870 9.99 34.52 3.50
N ALA A 871 9.03 34.73 2.59
CA ALA A 871 9.21 35.52 1.36
C ALA A 871 8.49 36.90 1.37
N GLU A 872 7.53 37.12 2.27
CA GLU A 872 6.78 38.39 2.34
C GLU A 872 6.99 39.05 3.70
N GLU A 873 7.85 40.09 3.68
CA GLU A 873 8.06 41.19 4.63
C GLU A 873 8.58 40.90 6.06
N PRO A 874 9.56 41.71 6.50
CA PRO A 874 10.18 41.60 7.82
C PRO A 874 9.29 42.00 9.02
N ARG A 875 7.99 42.30 8.80
CA ARG A 875 7.06 42.69 9.86
C ARG A 875 6.39 41.53 10.61
N GLU A 876 6.40 40.31 10.08
CA GLU A 876 5.79 39.17 10.78
C GLU A 876 6.81 38.37 11.60
N ALA A 877 8.09 38.61 11.46
CA ALA A 877 9.15 38.04 12.30
C ALA A 877 9.04 38.51 13.76
N GLU A 878 8.47 39.71 14.02
CA GLU A 878 8.24 40.18 15.38
C GLU A 878 7.19 39.37 16.15
N SER A 879 6.22 38.74 15.47
CA SER A 879 5.23 37.93 16.16
C SER A 879 5.73 36.55 16.61
N LEU A 880 6.80 36.02 15.96
CA LEU A 880 7.43 34.78 16.38
C LEU A 880 8.43 34.99 17.50
N ALA A 881 9.07 36.15 17.57
CA ALA A 881 9.98 36.52 18.66
C ALA A 881 9.25 36.74 19.99
N LEU A 882 7.92 37.07 19.94
CA LEU A 882 7.05 37.17 21.13
C LEU A 882 6.71 35.84 21.78
N LEU A 883 6.91 34.71 21.07
CA LEU A 883 6.72 33.36 21.62
C LEU A 883 7.97 32.77 22.28
N THR A 884 9.12 33.41 22.10
CA THR A 884 10.41 32.94 22.66
C THR A 884 10.91 33.80 23.83
N GLY A 885 10.08 34.67 24.40
CA GLY A 885 10.31 35.35 25.69
C GLY A 885 11.73 35.87 25.89
N GLY A 886 12.07 36.93 25.21
CA GLY A 886 13.30 37.69 25.48
C GLY A 886 12.98 39.16 25.46
N ASP A 887 12.82 39.75 26.64
CA ASP A 887 12.90 41.19 26.87
C ASP A 887 14.34 41.64 26.56
N ASP A 888 14.51 42.51 25.58
CA ASP A 888 15.71 43.37 25.52
C ASP A 888 15.35 44.74 24.96
N ASP A 889 15.11 45.63 25.91
CA ASP A 889 15.32 47.04 25.76
C ASP A 889 16.84 47.31 25.72
N ALA A 890 17.37 47.80 24.62
CA ALA A 890 18.65 48.48 24.66
C ALA A 890 18.78 49.48 23.51
N SER A 891 18.75 50.72 23.92
CA SER A 891 19.29 51.92 23.23
C SER A 891 20.81 51.76 22.94
N GLY A 892 21.21 52.29 21.81
CA GLY A 892 22.56 52.27 21.27
C GLY A 892 23.68 52.76 22.17
N ASP A 893 24.83 52.21 21.94
CA ASP A 893 26.12 52.93 21.85
C ASP A 893 27.15 52.00 21.19
N GLU A 894 27.75 52.51 20.13
CA GLU A 894 28.91 51.87 19.49
C GLU A 894 30.09 51.95 20.46
N MET A 895 30.64 50.79 20.88
CA MET A 895 32.02 50.71 21.33
C MET A 895 32.66 49.45 20.78
N ASP A 896 33.70 49.69 19.98
CA ASP A 896 34.70 48.69 19.63
C ASP A 896 35.21 48.01 20.88
N VAL A 897 34.97 46.72 21.01
CA VAL A 897 35.67 45.86 21.98
C VAL A 897 36.33 44.74 21.20
N ASP A 898 37.64 44.77 21.19
CA ASP A 898 38.48 43.66 20.80
C ASP A 898 37.97 42.34 21.35
N ILE A 899 37.61 41.43 20.47
CA ILE A 899 37.27 40.05 20.78
C ILE A 899 38.59 39.32 20.97
N PRO A 900 38.94 38.85 22.16
CA PRO A 900 40.03 37.91 22.29
C PRO A 900 39.66 36.60 21.64
N ASP A 901 40.54 36.13 20.80
CA ASP A 901 40.54 34.81 20.16
C ASP A 901 40.37 33.70 21.23
N VAL A 902 39.15 33.27 21.45
CA VAL A 902 38.85 32.13 22.35
C VAL A 902 39.04 30.90 21.52
N THR A 903 40.17 30.30 21.64
CA THR A 903 40.48 28.93 21.25
C THR A 903 39.40 28.00 21.78
N ALA A 904 38.88 27.19 20.85
CA ALA A 904 37.90 26.13 21.08
C ALA A 904 38.36 25.15 22.17
N ASP A 905 37.90 25.34 23.40
CA ASP A 905 37.90 24.37 24.50
C ASP A 905 36.65 24.55 25.37
N GLU A 906 35.46 24.65 24.76
CA GLU A 906 34.18 24.63 25.47
C GLU A 906 33.42 23.34 25.29
N ASP A 907 34.07 22.17 25.51
CA ASP A 907 33.40 20.90 25.72
C ASP A 907 33.36 20.47 27.20
N SER A 908 33.15 21.40 28.10
CA SER A 908 33.16 21.06 29.53
C SER A 908 32.01 21.57 30.38
N ALA A 909 30.81 21.67 29.80
CA ALA A 909 29.68 22.08 30.62
C ALA A 909 29.13 20.97 31.54
N TYR A 910 29.36 19.67 31.24
CA TYR A 910 28.98 18.55 32.12
C TYR A 910 30.06 17.46 32.03
N PRO A 911 30.84 17.27 33.13
CA PRO A 911 31.79 16.17 33.17
C PRO A 911 31.05 14.86 33.00
N ALA A 912 31.52 14.00 32.09
CA ALA A 912 30.94 12.67 31.88
C ALA A 912 30.87 11.93 33.22
N VAL A 913 29.71 11.36 33.53
CA VAL A 913 29.44 10.62 34.78
C VAL A 913 30.46 9.48 34.97
N VAL A 914 30.92 8.91 33.86
CA VAL A 914 32.01 7.92 33.83
C VAL A 914 33.01 8.36 32.76
N PRO A 915 34.31 8.45 33.10
CA PRO A 915 35.34 8.80 32.10
C PRO A 915 35.33 7.78 30.96
N PRO A 916 35.37 8.23 29.68
CA PRO A 916 35.38 7.35 28.49
C PRO A 916 36.48 6.30 28.51
N GLN A 917 37.64 6.61 29.13
CA GLN A 917 38.77 5.70 29.31
C GLN A 917 38.43 4.48 30.13
N ARG A 918 37.65 4.62 31.22
CA ARG A 918 37.22 3.48 32.05
C ARG A 918 36.18 2.59 31.36
N LEU A 919 35.39 3.18 30.47
CA LEU A 919 34.50 2.40 29.60
C LEU A 919 35.33 1.63 28.57
N ALA A 920 36.32 2.25 27.95
CA ALA A 920 37.19 1.61 26.96
C ALA A 920 37.97 0.44 27.58
N GLU A 921 38.49 0.61 28.84
CA GLU A 921 39.19 -0.45 29.57
C GLU A 921 38.38 -1.72 29.75
N LEU A 922 37.05 -1.63 29.83
CA LEU A 922 36.16 -2.80 29.99
C LEU A 922 36.01 -3.58 28.68
N PHE A 923 36.16 -2.91 27.53
CA PHE A 923 36.04 -3.53 26.21
C PHE A 923 37.39 -3.93 25.58
N ASP A 924 38.50 -3.47 26.14
CA ASP A 924 39.86 -3.77 25.67
C ASP A 924 40.56 -4.91 26.52
N VAL A 925 39.81 -5.58 27.40
CA VAL A 925 40.39 -6.60 28.30
C VAL A 925 40.90 -7.83 27.55
N ALA A 926 40.32 -8.19 26.42
CA ALA A 926 40.70 -9.38 25.68
C ALA A 926 40.31 -9.29 24.20
N PRO A 927 40.92 -10.11 23.30
CA PRO A 927 40.47 -10.25 21.91
C PRO A 927 39.00 -10.72 21.88
N SER A 928 38.27 -10.38 20.82
CA SER A 928 36.82 -10.60 20.68
C SER A 928 36.36 -12.06 20.94
N PHE A 929 37.21 -13.05 20.70
CA PHE A 929 36.94 -14.46 20.93
C PHE A 929 37.14 -14.92 22.38
N ALA A 930 37.78 -14.09 23.21
CA ALA A 930 38.06 -14.37 24.63
C ALA A 930 37.37 -13.39 25.59
N MET A 931 36.45 -12.56 25.07
CA MET A 931 35.66 -11.63 25.88
C MET A 931 34.77 -12.36 26.89
N PRO A 932 34.57 -11.79 28.09
CA PRO A 932 33.59 -12.31 29.03
C PRO A 932 32.18 -12.38 28.46
N PRO A 933 31.29 -13.20 29.05
CA PRO A 933 29.88 -13.20 28.63
C PRO A 933 29.28 -11.79 28.72
N ILE A 934 28.39 -11.48 27.78
CA ILE A 934 27.78 -10.14 27.65
C ILE A 934 27.06 -9.71 28.94
N GLU A 935 26.55 -10.68 29.71
CA GLU A 935 25.90 -10.46 30.99
C GLU A 935 26.85 -9.90 32.04
N ASP A 936 28.08 -10.46 32.10
CA ASP A 936 29.14 -10.00 33.04
C ASP A 936 29.66 -8.63 32.65
N MET A 937 29.82 -8.36 31.35
CA MET A 937 30.20 -7.04 30.82
C MET A 937 29.14 -5.98 31.16
N PHE A 938 27.88 -6.33 30.99
CA PHE A 938 26.76 -5.44 31.32
C PHE A 938 26.73 -5.13 32.82
N TYR A 939 26.99 -6.13 33.67
CA TYR A 939 27.12 -5.95 35.13
C TYR A 939 28.27 -5.01 35.49
N GLN A 940 29.40 -5.13 34.81
CA GLN A 940 30.56 -4.26 35.07
C GLN A 940 30.26 -2.82 34.61
N VAL A 941 29.62 -2.62 33.49
CA VAL A 941 29.18 -1.29 33.04
C VAL A 941 28.20 -0.65 34.01
N THR A 942 27.17 -1.40 34.43
CA THR A 942 26.18 -0.88 35.41
C THR A 942 26.82 -0.56 36.77
N LYS A 943 27.84 -1.31 37.18
CA LYS A 943 28.59 -1.06 38.39
C LYS A 943 29.41 0.24 38.31
N LEU A 944 29.96 0.57 37.16
CA LEU A 944 30.65 1.85 36.93
C LEU A 944 29.72 3.05 37.11
N PHE A 945 28.49 2.94 36.67
CA PHE A 945 27.49 4.00 36.82
C PHE A 945 26.93 4.09 38.25
N SER A 946 26.89 2.97 39.00
CA SER A 946 26.39 2.95 40.36
C SER A 946 27.39 3.48 41.43
N THR A 947 28.69 3.50 41.11
CA THR A 947 29.72 3.93 42.08
C THR A 947 29.99 5.45 42.05
N SER A 948 29.36 6.21 41.16
CA SER A 948 29.57 7.66 40.95
C SER A 948 28.86 8.57 42.01
N SER A 949 28.06 8.04 42.93
CA SER A 949 27.26 8.87 43.85
C SER A 949 27.92 9.18 45.20
N ALA A 950 29.21 8.82 45.45
CA ALA A 950 29.77 8.87 46.79
C ALA A 950 30.95 9.85 46.98
N VAL A 951 31.22 10.76 46.03
CA VAL A 951 32.32 11.73 46.21
C VAL A 951 31.85 13.16 45.91
N THR A 952 30.97 13.67 46.80
CA THR A 952 30.86 15.11 47.08
C THR A 952 30.32 15.32 48.48
N ALA A 953 31.12 15.02 49.48
CA ALA A 953 30.94 15.57 50.81
C ALA A 953 32.30 15.45 51.57
N SER A 954 33.21 16.36 51.33
CA SER A 954 34.20 16.84 52.26
C SER A 954 34.79 18.16 51.81
#